data_c2a29e3b9c257aee19f220d96106ee28
#
_entry.id   c2a29e3b9c257aee19f220d96106ee28
#
_cell.length_a   1.000
_cell.length_b   1.000
_cell.length_c   1.000
_cell.angle_alpha   90.00
_cell.angle_beta   90.00
_cell.angle_gamma   90.00
#
_symmetry.space_group_name_H-M   'P 1'
#
loop_
_entity.id
_entity.type
_entity.pdbx_description
1 polymer ?
#
loop_
_entity_poly.entity_id
_entity_poly.type
_entity_poly.pdbx_seq_one_letter_code
_entity_poly.pdbx_strand_id
1 'polypeptide(L)'
;MLLRWATAFAQAPLESRLNVLDPIVNEAIAQHQIPGAVLIVGHNVGHNGQVVFRKAYGDRALEPRREPMTAETVFDCASLTKVVATTTAVMQLWEQGKFRMNDPVEKYLPEFGQNGKQDITVRQLLIHYSGLGPDLDVAKAWEGKETGYRMAFEATPERPAGATFLYSDINFVVLGALVERLSGETLDEYAAKHIFAQLGMKETRFLPPASWQARIAPTEDDEHQHRLRGVVHDPTARRMGGVAGNAGVFSTADDLAIFAQALLDGGRGVLTPATVAKMTAPQQPVNGTAVRGFGWDIDSPLSTNRGELLPVGGYGHTGFTGTSLWIDGATKTYIVLLTNAVHMNVVAPGEKGSAVALRTKIATAVGAALALDPDDAEKMRVASITGYNEMQSAARKLAVRNGTVKTGIDGLEETKFAALHPSRGGAPRSIGLLTNQTGVDSEGRRTIDVLAKVPGISLDAIFSPEHGVAGTLDTTEVKNGKDAATGVEVYSVYGAKDAERRPPAEVLKRLDAVVIDLADAGARFYTYETTTGYFLEAAAKAGIEVIVLDRPNPITGSFVQGPVSDEGKESFTNYFPEPPRHGMTLGELAKMFNHERHIGARVEVIAMEGWQRGDWFDSTGLGWVNTSPNLRDLNEATLYPGVAMIEGTNVSVGRGTDTPFEVVGAPWIQGRELAAYLNARMIPSVRFVPIVFTPSSSNFAGERCEGVNVMVLDRNTLDLAELGVELASALHHVYPNDFRLERMADLLVNQKVMEAITAGEDPRRIAEDWQKRLNEFVGLRENYLLYK
;
A
#
# COMPACT_ATOMS: atom_id res chain seq x y z
N MET A 1 -36.87 10.00 39.35
CA MET A 1 -35.69 10.78 39.72
C MET A 1 -34.52 10.57 38.78
N LEU A 2 -34.12 9.34 38.44
CA LEU A 2 -33.03 9.01 37.50
C LEU A 2 -33.23 9.59 36.06
N LEU A 3 -34.45 9.56 35.51
CA LEU A 3 -34.73 10.13 34.19
C LEU A 3 -34.56 11.66 34.11
N ARG A 4 -34.84 12.38 35.20
CA ARG A 4 -34.66 13.85 35.25
C ARG A 4 -33.19 14.24 35.34
N TRP A 5 -32.35 13.41 35.93
CA TRP A 5 -30.89 13.63 35.98
C TRP A 5 -30.25 13.37 34.64
N ALA A 6 -30.67 12.32 33.92
CA ALA A 6 -30.15 12.02 32.58
C ALA A 6 -30.49 13.11 31.56
N THR A 7 -31.72 13.64 31.58
CA THR A 7 -32.12 14.75 30.69
C THR A 7 -31.41 16.08 31.03
N ALA A 8 -31.15 16.36 32.30
CA ALA A 8 -30.42 17.56 32.70
C ALA A 8 -28.93 17.50 32.32
N PHE A 9 -28.32 16.30 32.38
CA PHE A 9 -26.94 16.08 31.95
C PHE A 9 -26.77 16.18 30.41
N ALA A 10 -27.74 15.69 29.64
CA ALA A 10 -27.74 15.80 28.18
C ALA A 10 -27.93 17.27 27.68
N GLN A 11 -28.54 18.15 28.49
CA GLN A 11 -28.68 19.58 28.20
C GLN A 11 -27.50 20.43 28.70
N ALA A 12 -26.54 19.85 29.42
CA ALA A 12 -25.36 20.57 29.89
C ALA A 12 -24.40 20.87 28.71
N PRO A 13 -23.67 21.98 28.73
CA PRO A 13 -22.61 22.26 27.76
C PRO A 13 -21.58 21.12 27.72
N LEU A 14 -20.94 20.89 26.56
CA LEU A 14 -19.97 19.82 26.36
C LEU A 14 -18.84 19.86 27.39
N GLU A 15 -18.35 21.06 27.74
CA GLU A 15 -17.31 21.24 28.74
C GLU A 15 -17.72 20.64 30.11
N SER A 16 -18.98 20.76 30.50
CA SER A 16 -19.49 20.18 31.74
C SER A 16 -19.65 18.67 31.66
N ARG A 17 -20.02 18.14 30.48
CA ARG A 17 -20.13 16.69 30.22
C ARG A 17 -18.77 16.01 30.26
N LEU A 18 -17.70 16.69 29.83
CA LEU A 18 -16.33 16.19 29.86
C LEU A 18 -15.70 16.10 31.26
N ASN A 19 -16.36 16.63 32.31
CA ASN A 19 -15.88 16.42 33.68
C ASN A 19 -15.85 14.95 34.10
N VAL A 20 -16.51 14.04 33.37
CA VAL A 20 -16.39 12.59 33.53
C VAL A 20 -14.94 12.08 33.33
N LEU A 21 -14.07 12.85 32.67
CA LEU A 21 -12.67 12.53 32.47
C LEU A 21 -11.85 12.63 33.77
N ASP A 22 -12.27 13.47 34.72
CA ASP A 22 -11.55 13.65 35.99
C ASP A 22 -11.38 12.36 36.78
N PRO A 23 -12.45 11.60 37.12
CA PRO A 23 -12.31 10.33 37.83
C PRO A 23 -11.53 9.30 37.03
N ILE A 24 -11.62 9.28 35.69
CA ILE A 24 -10.91 8.30 34.83
C ILE A 24 -9.39 8.52 34.96
N VAL A 25 -8.91 9.75 34.84
CA VAL A 25 -7.48 10.06 34.93
C VAL A 25 -6.97 9.87 36.36
N ASN A 26 -7.74 10.32 37.37
CA ASN A 26 -7.35 10.17 38.76
C ASN A 26 -7.30 8.70 39.19
N GLU A 27 -8.18 7.84 38.67
CA GLU A 27 -8.12 6.40 38.89
C GLU A 27 -6.84 5.80 38.35
N ALA A 28 -6.42 6.16 37.12
CA ALA A 28 -5.18 5.68 36.54
C ALA A 28 -3.93 6.09 37.35
N ILE A 29 -3.94 7.30 37.92
CA ILE A 29 -2.87 7.78 38.83
C ILE A 29 -2.91 6.97 40.14
N ALA A 30 -4.09 6.77 40.73
CA ALA A 30 -4.24 6.00 41.98
C ALA A 30 -3.86 4.53 41.82
N GLN A 31 -4.02 3.98 40.60
CA GLN A 31 -3.62 2.62 40.23
C GLN A 31 -2.17 2.50 39.77
N HIS A 32 -1.36 3.55 39.91
CA HIS A 32 0.04 3.59 39.47
C HIS A 32 0.26 3.27 38.00
N GLN A 33 -0.72 3.53 37.13
CA GLN A 33 -0.56 3.35 35.68
C GLN A 33 0.22 4.50 35.05
N ILE A 34 0.07 5.71 35.59
CA ILE A 34 0.77 6.93 35.17
C ILE A 34 1.09 7.79 36.38
N PRO A 35 2.16 8.62 36.36
CA PRO A 35 2.46 9.55 37.45
C PRO A 35 1.54 10.78 37.42
N GLY A 36 1.14 11.21 36.24
CA GLY A 36 0.27 12.33 35.95
C GLY A 36 0.07 12.52 34.46
N ALA A 37 -0.75 13.47 34.07
CA ALA A 37 -1.05 13.74 32.68
C ALA A 37 -1.47 15.18 32.41
N VAL A 38 -1.30 15.64 31.14
CA VAL A 38 -2.02 16.79 30.58
C VAL A 38 -2.96 16.26 29.52
N LEU A 39 -4.25 16.63 29.65
CA LEU A 39 -5.30 16.20 28.74
C LEU A 39 -5.98 17.42 28.11
N ILE A 40 -6.06 17.41 26.79
CA ILE A 40 -6.80 18.42 26.01
C ILE A 40 -7.80 17.69 25.11
N VAL A 41 -9.03 18.21 25.08
CA VAL A 41 -10.03 17.86 24.06
C VAL A 41 -10.41 19.15 23.33
N GLY A 42 -10.27 19.13 22.02
CA GLY A 42 -10.79 20.17 21.14
C GLY A 42 -12.00 19.68 20.38
N HIS A 43 -12.97 20.54 20.20
CA HIS A 43 -14.17 20.25 19.42
C HIS A 43 -14.56 21.48 18.59
N ASN A 44 -14.79 21.25 17.32
CA ASN A 44 -15.00 22.31 16.35
C ASN A 44 -16.49 22.54 16.08
N VAL A 45 -17.13 23.37 16.88
CA VAL A 45 -18.50 23.84 16.61
C VAL A 45 -18.41 25.18 15.87
N GLY A 46 -18.67 25.17 14.55
CA GLY A 46 -18.52 26.34 13.68
C GLY A 46 -17.10 26.51 13.09
N HIS A 47 -16.73 27.71 12.67
CA HIS A 47 -15.48 27.99 11.96
C HIS A 47 -14.27 28.27 12.86
N ASN A 48 -14.44 28.28 14.19
CA ASN A 48 -13.36 28.52 15.15
C ASN A 48 -13.24 27.35 16.11
N GLY A 49 -12.29 26.46 15.86
CA GLY A 49 -12.00 25.35 16.78
C GLY A 49 -11.78 25.84 18.21
N GLN A 50 -12.41 25.17 19.16
CA GLN A 50 -12.27 25.50 20.59
C GLN A 50 -11.69 24.33 21.37
N VAL A 51 -10.73 24.64 22.25
CA VAL A 51 -10.36 23.73 23.33
C VAL A 51 -11.51 23.72 24.33
N VAL A 52 -12.25 22.60 24.39
CA VAL A 52 -13.41 22.42 25.28
C VAL A 52 -13.06 21.75 26.60
N PHE A 53 -11.86 21.21 26.70
CA PHE A 53 -11.33 20.64 27.94
C PHE A 53 -9.80 20.76 27.95
N ARG A 54 -9.23 21.29 29.04
CA ARG A 54 -7.77 21.41 29.23
C ARG A 54 -7.45 21.30 30.71
N LYS A 55 -6.75 20.24 31.10
CA LYS A 55 -6.45 19.99 32.51
C LYS A 55 -5.16 19.21 32.73
N ALA A 56 -4.45 19.56 33.80
CA ALA A 56 -3.29 18.82 34.29
C ALA A 56 -3.65 18.03 35.55
N TYR A 57 -3.08 16.83 35.69
CA TYR A 57 -3.35 15.89 36.79
C TYR A 57 -2.06 15.31 37.35
N GLY A 58 -2.02 15.06 38.67
CA GLY A 58 -0.93 14.35 39.32
C GLY A 58 0.41 15.08 39.26
N ASP A 59 1.47 14.32 39.13
CA ASP A 59 2.85 14.80 39.17
C ASP A 59 3.56 14.53 37.83
N ARG A 60 4.44 15.45 37.38
CA ARG A 60 5.31 15.24 36.22
C ARG A 60 6.55 14.44 36.60
N ALA A 61 6.98 14.48 37.88
CA ALA A 61 8.04 13.67 38.44
C ALA A 61 7.65 13.16 39.82
N LEU A 62 8.01 11.91 40.09
CA LEU A 62 7.82 11.29 41.40
C LEU A 62 9.17 11.18 42.12
N GLU A 63 10.25 10.98 41.40
CA GLU A 63 11.61 10.86 41.87
C GLU A 63 12.54 11.85 41.15
N PRO A 64 13.59 12.39 41.84
CA PRO A 64 13.95 12.20 43.26
C PRO A 64 13.03 12.97 44.22
N ARG A 65 12.15 13.79 43.72
CA ARG A 65 11.14 14.52 44.49
C ARG A 65 9.88 14.69 43.65
N ARG A 66 8.76 14.77 44.32
CA ARG A 66 7.49 15.06 43.61
C ARG A 66 7.48 16.47 43.04
N GLU A 67 7.11 16.56 41.77
CA GLU A 67 6.93 17.81 41.06
C GLU A 67 5.52 17.80 40.43
N PRO A 68 4.65 18.77 40.76
CA PRO A 68 3.30 18.76 40.23
C PRO A 68 3.28 18.90 38.70
N MET A 69 2.35 18.20 38.05
CA MET A 69 2.06 18.37 36.66
C MET A 69 1.45 19.74 36.42
N THR A 70 1.87 20.44 35.37
CA THR A 70 1.27 21.71 34.94
C THR A 70 0.90 21.61 33.47
N ALA A 71 -0.02 22.46 33.02
CA ALA A 71 -0.43 22.48 31.62
C ALA A 71 0.72 22.84 30.65
N GLU A 72 1.73 23.55 31.16
CA GLU A 72 2.94 23.95 30.42
C GLU A 72 4.05 22.89 30.50
N THR A 73 3.77 21.72 31.07
CA THR A 73 4.75 20.62 31.11
C THR A 73 5.11 20.18 29.70
N VAL A 74 6.41 20.02 29.47
CA VAL A 74 6.96 19.56 28.19
C VAL A 74 7.22 18.05 28.29
N PHE A 75 6.85 17.32 27.25
CA PHE A 75 6.99 15.86 27.21
C PHE A 75 7.87 15.42 26.04
N ASP A 76 8.61 14.34 26.25
CA ASP A 76 9.15 13.55 25.18
C ASP A 76 7.98 12.87 24.44
N CYS A 77 7.75 13.29 23.21
CA CYS A 77 6.63 12.82 22.39
C CYS A 77 6.83 11.42 21.80
N ALA A 78 8.04 10.84 21.93
CA ALA A 78 8.38 9.54 21.37
C ALA A 78 7.89 9.40 19.90
N SER A 79 7.18 8.36 19.58
CA SER A 79 6.69 8.08 18.21
C SER A 79 5.69 9.09 17.64
N LEU A 80 5.15 10.05 18.41
CA LEU A 80 4.41 11.17 17.82
C LEU A 80 5.31 12.02 16.90
N THR A 81 6.63 11.94 17.06
CA THR A 81 7.62 12.51 16.14
C THR A 81 7.36 12.10 14.69
N LYS A 82 6.97 10.84 14.49
CA LYS A 82 6.69 10.28 13.16
C LYS A 82 5.64 11.08 12.40
N VAL A 83 4.59 11.52 13.09
CA VAL A 83 3.47 12.22 12.45
C VAL A 83 3.63 13.74 12.52
N VAL A 84 4.10 14.27 13.65
CA VAL A 84 4.18 15.72 13.87
C VAL A 84 5.33 16.35 13.08
N ALA A 85 6.44 15.64 12.91
CA ALA A 85 7.62 16.11 12.19
C ALA A 85 7.83 15.37 10.86
N THR A 86 8.17 14.09 10.92
CA THR A 86 8.70 13.34 9.76
C THR A 86 7.67 13.17 8.64
N THR A 87 6.48 12.64 8.93
CA THR A 87 5.43 12.49 7.92
C THR A 87 5.04 13.85 7.33
N THR A 88 4.85 14.86 8.17
CA THR A 88 4.48 16.20 7.70
C THR A 88 5.54 16.76 6.76
N ALA A 89 6.84 16.61 7.08
CA ALA A 89 7.94 17.02 6.21
C ALA A 89 7.97 16.24 4.89
N VAL A 90 7.81 14.92 4.95
CA VAL A 90 7.73 14.06 3.75
C VAL A 90 6.57 14.50 2.86
N MET A 91 5.40 14.77 3.42
CA MET A 91 4.22 15.21 2.65
C MET A 91 4.40 16.60 2.03
N GLN A 92 5.11 17.53 2.69
CA GLN A 92 5.48 18.82 2.11
C GLN A 92 6.43 18.66 0.92
N LEU A 93 7.42 17.79 1.02
CA LEU A 93 8.35 17.51 -0.09
C LEU A 93 7.64 16.80 -1.25
N TRP A 94 6.66 15.95 -0.96
CA TRP A 94 5.79 15.36 -1.97
C TRP A 94 4.94 16.42 -2.69
N GLU A 95 4.31 17.36 -1.97
CA GLU A 95 3.58 18.49 -2.57
C GLU A 95 4.46 19.34 -3.49
N GLN A 96 5.75 19.44 -3.17
CA GLN A 96 6.74 20.15 -3.98
C GLN A 96 7.19 19.35 -5.21
N GLY A 97 6.67 18.14 -5.41
CA GLY A 97 7.03 17.26 -6.53
C GLY A 97 8.46 16.70 -6.44
N LYS A 98 9.09 16.69 -5.25
CA LYS A 98 10.46 16.19 -5.07
C LYS A 98 10.60 14.69 -5.30
N PHE A 99 9.53 13.93 -5.07
CA PHE A 99 9.46 12.49 -5.26
C PHE A 99 8.01 12.05 -5.48
N ARG A 100 7.80 10.77 -5.85
CA ARG A 100 6.50 10.12 -5.92
C ARG A 100 6.41 9.04 -4.85
N MET A 101 5.20 8.81 -4.31
CA MET A 101 4.98 7.84 -3.22
C MET A 101 5.42 6.41 -3.57
N ASN A 102 5.22 6.01 -4.82
CA ASN A 102 5.59 4.68 -5.32
C ASN A 102 7.01 4.62 -5.90
N ASP A 103 7.80 5.69 -5.82
CA ASP A 103 9.20 5.61 -6.21
C ASP A 103 9.98 4.74 -5.21
N PRO A 104 10.88 3.86 -5.68
CA PRO A 104 11.82 3.18 -4.81
C PRO A 104 12.67 4.18 -4.02
N VAL A 105 12.88 3.90 -2.74
CA VAL A 105 13.68 4.77 -1.85
C VAL A 105 15.11 4.90 -2.36
N GLU A 106 15.68 3.85 -2.95
CA GLU A 106 17.05 3.85 -3.50
C GLU A 106 17.27 4.91 -4.58
N LYS A 107 16.22 5.33 -5.28
CA LYS A 107 16.30 6.41 -6.27
C LYS A 107 16.83 7.72 -5.65
N TYR A 108 16.57 7.94 -4.38
CA TYR A 108 16.95 9.14 -3.63
C TYR A 108 18.05 8.87 -2.60
N LEU A 109 18.08 7.65 -2.07
CA LEU A 109 19.06 7.13 -1.12
C LEU A 109 19.67 5.84 -1.70
N PRO A 110 20.62 5.94 -2.67
CA PRO A 110 21.19 4.75 -3.32
C PRO A 110 21.82 3.77 -2.32
N GLU A 111 22.29 4.28 -1.19
CA GLU A 111 22.90 3.50 -0.11
C GLU A 111 21.88 2.56 0.56
N PHE A 112 20.58 2.85 0.46
CA PHE A 112 19.50 2.02 0.99
C PHE A 112 19.22 0.79 0.10
N GLY A 113 19.45 0.89 -1.21
CA GLY A 113 19.10 -0.12 -2.22
C GLY A 113 19.92 -1.40 -2.18
N GLN A 114 20.29 -1.90 -0.99
CA GLN A 114 21.04 -3.14 -0.78
C GLN A 114 20.25 -4.13 0.08
N ASN A 115 20.71 -5.38 0.14
CA ASN A 115 20.13 -6.43 0.99
C ASN A 115 18.63 -6.68 0.69
N GLY A 116 18.23 -6.64 -0.60
CA GLY A 116 16.87 -6.94 -1.03
C GLY A 116 15.87 -5.78 -0.86
N LYS A 117 16.36 -4.51 -0.76
CA LYS A 117 15.50 -3.33 -0.55
C LYS A 117 15.31 -2.44 -1.78
N GLN A 118 15.80 -2.89 -2.95
CA GLN A 118 15.78 -2.09 -4.18
C GLN A 118 14.38 -1.55 -4.55
N ASP A 119 13.36 -2.35 -4.27
CA ASP A 119 11.97 -2.06 -4.65
C ASP A 119 11.12 -1.48 -3.51
N ILE A 120 11.71 -1.29 -2.32
CA ILE A 120 10.96 -0.71 -1.20
C ILE A 120 10.64 0.76 -1.53
N THR A 121 9.35 1.07 -1.57
CA THR A 121 8.86 2.41 -1.90
C THR A 121 8.74 3.32 -0.69
N VAL A 122 8.70 4.64 -0.93
CA VAL A 122 8.43 5.64 0.12
C VAL A 122 7.06 5.37 0.77
N ARG A 123 6.04 4.97 -0.02
CA ARG A 123 4.73 4.55 0.48
C ARG A 123 4.86 3.45 1.52
N GLN A 124 5.59 2.37 1.20
CA GLN A 124 5.73 1.20 2.09
C GLN A 124 6.44 1.54 3.40
N LEU A 125 7.38 2.48 3.40
CA LEU A 125 7.98 3.00 4.63
C LEU A 125 6.93 3.72 5.48
N LEU A 126 6.16 4.65 4.89
CA LEU A 126 5.16 5.47 5.60
C LEU A 126 4.04 4.65 6.25
N ILE A 127 3.67 3.53 5.66
CA ILE A 127 2.57 2.68 6.15
C ILE A 127 3.03 1.44 6.92
N HIS A 128 4.35 1.28 7.16
CA HIS A 128 4.94 0.12 7.84
C HIS A 128 4.70 -1.23 7.12
N TYR A 129 4.78 -1.23 5.80
CA TYR A 129 4.72 -2.42 4.94
C TYR A 129 6.03 -2.65 4.17
N SER A 130 7.15 -2.11 4.65
CA SER A 130 8.47 -2.32 4.05
C SER A 130 9.06 -3.70 4.30
N GLY A 131 8.59 -4.40 5.34
CA GLY A 131 9.16 -5.64 5.84
C GLY A 131 10.41 -5.45 6.71
N LEU A 132 10.88 -4.22 6.94
CA LEU A 132 12.00 -3.94 7.84
C LEU A 132 11.64 -4.23 9.29
N GLY A 133 12.61 -4.74 10.05
CA GLY A 133 12.47 -5.05 11.48
C GLY A 133 12.07 -3.84 12.35
N PRO A 134 11.65 -4.08 13.60
CA PRO A 134 11.08 -3.03 14.45
C PRO A 134 12.04 -1.88 14.75
N ASP A 135 13.33 -2.16 15.02
CA ASP A 135 14.32 -1.16 15.44
C ASP A 135 15.74 -1.60 15.07
N LEU A 136 16.69 -0.66 15.18
CA LEU A 136 18.12 -0.95 15.03
C LEU A 136 18.63 -1.76 16.24
N ASP A 137 19.69 -2.55 16.01
CA ASP A 137 20.33 -3.30 17.09
C ASP A 137 21.05 -2.36 18.08
N VAL A 138 20.40 -2.12 19.20
CA VAL A 138 20.95 -1.31 20.30
C VAL A 138 21.69 -2.15 21.34
N ALA A 139 21.78 -3.48 21.19
CA ALA A 139 22.57 -4.32 22.10
C ALA A 139 24.07 -4.08 21.92
N LYS A 140 24.51 -3.70 20.74
CA LYS A 140 25.88 -3.28 20.45
C LYS A 140 26.03 -1.78 20.67
N ALA A 141 27.19 -1.37 21.19
CA ALA A 141 27.52 0.04 21.35
C ALA A 141 27.77 0.68 19.97
N TRP A 142 27.07 1.77 19.68
CA TRP A 142 27.30 2.65 18.53
C TRP A 142 26.76 4.05 18.84
N GLU A 143 27.32 5.07 18.18
CA GLU A 143 26.91 6.46 18.32
C GLU A 143 27.03 7.19 16.99
N GLY A 144 26.30 8.28 16.88
CA GLY A 144 26.32 9.22 15.76
C GLY A 144 25.24 8.96 14.73
N LYS A 145 24.71 10.04 14.18
CA LYS A 145 23.62 10.08 13.20
C LYS A 145 23.97 9.28 11.95
N GLU A 146 25.16 9.49 11.41
CA GLU A 146 25.64 8.79 10.21
C GLU A 146 25.73 7.27 10.43
N THR A 147 26.11 6.85 11.66
CA THR A 147 26.14 5.43 12.00
C THR A 147 24.73 4.85 12.02
N GLY A 148 23.74 5.56 12.61
CA GLY A 148 22.35 5.17 12.61
C GLY A 148 21.77 5.05 11.21
N TYR A 149 22.05 6.03 10.34
CA TYR A 149 21.61 5.97 8.93
C TYR A 149 22.23 4.78 8.20
N ARG A 150 23.55 4.58 8.33
CA ARG A 150 24.22 3.44 7.71
C ARG A 150 23.63 2.11 8.18
N MET A 151 23.39 1.92 9.48
CA MET A 151 22.75 0.71 10.01
C MET A 151 21.34 0.50 9.45
N ALA A 152 20.53 1.57 9.34
CA ALA A 152 19.20 1.50 8.72
C ALA A 152 19.28 1.13 7.21
N PHE A 153 20.29 1.65 6.51
CA PHE A 153 20.53 1.33 5.11
C PHE A 153 21.09 -0.08 4.89
N GLU A 154 21.79 -0.63 5.88
CA GLU A 154 22.31 -2.00 5.87
C GLU A 154 21.29 -3.05 6.39
N ALA A 155 20.22 -2.62 7.05
CA ALA A 155 19.21 -3.52 7.59
C ALA A 155 18.60 -4.43 6.50
N THR A 156 18.41 -5.70 6.85
CA THR A 156 17.77 -6.69 5.96
C THR A 156 16.29 -6.79 6.32
N PRO A 157 15.37 -6.77 5.35
CA PRO A 157 13.96 -7.00 5.61
C PRO A 157 13.71 -8.38 6.25
N GLU A 158 12.86 -8.43 7.26
CA GLU A 158 12.41 -9.67 7.91
C GLU A 158 11.24 -10.31 7.15
N ARG A 159 10.54 -9.50 6.34
CA ARG A 159 9.37 -9.88 5.53
C ARG A 159 9.49 -9.26 4.15
N PRO A 160 8.85 -9.85 3.14
CA PRO A 160 8.74 -9.21 1.83
C PRO A 160 8.02 -7.87 1.92
N ALA A 161 8.51 -6.88 1.17
CA ALA A 161 7.88 -5.57 1.09
C ALA A 161 6.45 -5.70 0.54
N GLY A 162 5.51 -5.02 1.18
CA GLY A 162 4.07 -5.05 0.81
C GLY A 162 3.28 -6.23 1.40
N ALA A 163 3.92 -7.26 1.95
CA ALA A 163 3.24 -8.48 2.38
C ALA A 163 2.44 -8.31 3.68
N THR A 164 3.05 -7.75 4.73
CA THR A 164 2.44 -7.67 6.05
C THR A 164 2.77 -6.36 6.76
N PHE A 165 1.86 -5.93 7.63
CA PHE A 165 2.14 -4.83 8.55
C PHE A 165 3.18 -5.26 9.58
N LEU A 166 4.29 -4.53 9.64
CA LEU A 166 5.32 -4.67 10.67
C LEU A 166 5.75 -3.26 11.11
N TYR A 167 5.30 -2.85 12.30
CA TYR A 167 5.67 -1.53 12.83
C TYR A 167 7.20 -1.44 12.95
N SER A 168 7.80 -0.45 12.30
CA SER A 168 9.25 -0.33 12.17
C SER A 168 9.70 1.11 12.38
N ASP A 169 10.57 1.31 13.36
CA ASP A 169 11.25 2.57 13.58
C ASP A 169 12.32 2.83 12.52
N ILE A 170 12.92 1.77 11.99
CA ILE A 170 13.87 1.85 10.86
C ILE A 170 13.26 2.58 9.68
N ASN A 171 11.98 2.32 9.36
CA ASN A 171 11.28 3.02 8.28
C ASN A 171 11.37 4.54 8.44
N PHE A 172 11.14 5.02 9.66
CA PHE A 172 11.12 6.45 9.94
C PHE A 172 12.51 7.05 10.09
N VAL A 173 13.50 6.27 10.51
CA VAL A 173 14.93 6.67 10.41
C VAL A 173 15.28 6.93 8.94
N VAL A 174 14.90 6.02 8.03
CA VAL A 174 15.12 6.19 6.58
C VAL A 174 14.35 7.38 6.02
N LEU A 175 13.09 7.59 6.45
CA LEU A 175 12.29 8.75 6.03
C LEU A 175 12.90 10.08 6.52
N GLY A 176 13.50 10.10 7.72
CA GLY A 176 14.27 11.23 8.20
C GLY A 176 15.46 11.55 7.29
N ALA A 177 16.24 10.53 6.91
CA ALA A 177 17.31 10.69 5.94
C ALA A 177 16.82 11.18 4.56
N LEU A 178 15.64 10.70 4.13
CA LEU A 178 15.01 11.15 2.88
C LEU A 178 14.66 12.64 2.94
N VAL A 179 14.10 13.12 4.06
CA VAL A 179 13.80 14.55 4.25
C VAL A 179 15.09 15.36 4.12
N GLU A 180 16.16 14.98 4.80
CA GLU A 180 17.44 15.69 4.74
C GLU A 180 18.05 15.70 3.34
N ARG A 181 18.01 14.56 2.65
CA ARG A 181 18.53 14.42 1.28
C ARG A 181 17.78 15.31 0.28
N LEU A 182 16.46 15.37 0.37
CA LEU A 182 15.62 16.09 -0.59
C LEU A 182 15.50 17.59 -0.31
N SER A 183 15.61 17.99 0.97
CA SER A 183 15.52 19.39 1.38
C SER A 183 16.88 20.09 1.42
N GLY A 184 17.95 19.36 1.75
CA GLY A 184 19.26 19.92 2.06
C GLY A 184 19.35 20.56 3.46
N GLU A 185 18.30 20.42 4.30
CA GLU A 185 18.23 20.87 5.69
C GLU A 185 18.23 19.65 6.61
N THR A 186 18.73 19.76 7.85
CA THR A 186 18.57 18.68 8.83
C THR A 186 17.10 18.53 9.23
N LEU A 187 16.69 17.34 9.69
CA LEU A 187 15.28 17.08 10.01
C LEU A 187 14.72 18.05 11.07
N ASP A 188 15.52 18.36 12.09
CA ASP A 188 15.12 19.30 13.15
C ASP A 188 15.03 20.75 12.65
N GLU A 189 15.95 21.20 11.79
CA GLU A 189 15.89 22.51 11.14
C GLU A 189 14.67 22.62 10.21
N TYR A 190 14.44 21.57 9.40
CA TYR A 190 13.32 21.51 8.51
C TYR A 190 11.98 21.60 9.28
N ALA A 191 11.80 20.74 10.29
CA ALA A 191 10.59 20.72 11.10
C ALA A 191 10.35 22.04 11.83
N ALA A 192 11.39 22.62 12.43
CA ALA A 192 11.32 23.89 13.14
C ALA A 192 10.86 25.04 12.23
N LYS A 193 11.44 25.12 11.02
CA LYS A 193 11.20 26.22 10.07
C LYS A 193 9.91 26.08 9.28
N HIS A 194 9.65 24.87 8.76
CA HIS A 194 8.59 24.64 7.80
C HIS A 194 7.29 24.10 8.41
N ILE A 195 7.33 23.65 9.68
CA ILE A 195 6.16 23.09 10.36
C ILE A 195 5.86 23.89 11.64
N PHE A 196 6.72 23.79 12.63
CA PHE A 196 6.43 24.33 13.97
C PHE A 196 6.28 25.86 13.98
N ALA A 197 7.22 26.57 13.37
CA ALA A 197 7.15 28.04 13.26
C ALA A 197 5.93 28.50 12.46
N GLN A 198 5.56 27.81 11.36
CA GLN A 198 4.44 28.15 10.53
C GLN A 198 3.10 27.99 11.26
N LEU A 199 2.99 27.00 12.14
CA LEU A 199 1.80 26.77 12.97
C LEU A 199 1.81 27.59 14.27
N GLY A 200 2.93 28.22 14.62
CA GLY A 200 3.08 28.94 15.88
C GLY A 200 3.29 28.02 17.09
N MET A 201 3.77 26.79 16.88
CA MET A 201 4.12 25.81 17.92
C MET A 201 5.48 26.19 18.56
N LYS A 202 5.45 27.09 19.51
CA LYS A 202 6.65 27.73 20.07
C LYS A 202 7.40 26.85 21.07
N GLU A 203 6.74 25.84 21.61
CA GLU A 203 7.25 24.92 22.62
C GLU A 203 7.38 23.48 22.09
N THR A 204 7.57 23.35 20.75
CA THR A 204 7.78 22.08 20.06
C THR A 204 9.10 22.10 19.31
N ARG A 205 9.98 21.13 19.58
CA ARG A 205 11.26 21.02 18.91
C ARG A 205 11.99 19.71 19.23
N PHE A 206 12.94 19.36 18.40
CA PHE A 206 14.03 18.47 18.80
C PHE A 206 14.99 19.23 19.74
N LEU A 207 15.76 18.48 20.54
CA LEU A 207 16.83 19.01 21.40
C LEU A 207 16.37 20.22 22.22
N PRO A 208 15.50 20.02 23.22
CA PRO A 208 14.96 21.11 24.03
C PRO A 208 16.09 21.85 24.77
N PRO A 209 16.01 23.19 24.86
CA PRO A 209 17.08 23.97 25.50
C PRO A 209 17.13 23.73 27.01
N ALA A 210 18.29 23.90 27.61
CA ALA A 210 18.49 23.73 29.04
C ALA A 210 17.54 24.55 29.92
N SER A 211 17.05 25.71 29.41
CA SER A 211 16.06 26.55 30.10
C SER A 211 14.69 25.85 30.26
N TRP A 212 14.40 24.79 29.51
CA TRP A 212 13.16 24.03 29.65
C TRP A 212 13.24 22.90 30.67
N GLN A 213 14.46 22.54 31.12
CA GLN A 213 14.74 21.42 32.01
C GLN A 213 13.74 21.31 33.18
N ALA A 214 13.43 22.43 33.83
CA ALA A 214 12.55 22.44 34.98
C ALA A 214 11.09 22.10 34.66
N ARG A 215 10.66 22.27 33.38
CA ARG A 215 9.29 21.96 32.92
C ARG A 215 9.17 20.61 32.23
N ILE A 216 10.29 19.98 31.88
CA ILE A 216 10.25 18.69 31.17
C ILE A 216 9.87 17.58 32.15
N ALA A 217 8.93 16.75 31.79
CA ALA A 217 8.61 15.52 32.49
C ALA A 217 9.73 14.48 32.24
N PRO A 218 10.40 13.97 33.31
CA PRO A 218 11.39 12.93 33.13
C PRO A 218 10.73 11.63 32.63
N THR A 219 11.50 10.83 31.90
CA THR A 219 11.10 9.48 31.52
C THR A 219 11.67 8.43 32.47
N GLU A 220 12.46 7.50 32.02
CA GLU A 220 13.09 6.50 32.87
C GLU A 220 14.61 6.71 32.95
N ASP A 221 15.34 5.83 33.60
CA ASP A 221 16.80 5.86 33.62
C ASP A 221 17.37 5.17 32.39
N ASP A 222 18.48 5.68 31.87
CA ASP A 222 19.19 5.03 30.78
C ASP A 222 19.96 3.78 31.26
N GLU A 223 20.69 3.13 30.37
CA GLU A 223 21.53 1.97 30.63
C GLU A 223 22.69 2.24 31.66
N HIS A 224 22.94 3.51 31.93
CA HIS A 224 23.95 3.98 32.91
C HIS A 224 23.34 4.53 34.21
N GLN A 225 22.02 4.31 34.39
CA GLN A 225 21.28 4.81 35.55
C GLN A 225 21.17 6.34 35.63
N HIS A 226 21.27 7.03 34.50
CA HIS A 226 21.04 8.47 34.45
C HIS A 226 19.59 8.76 34.08
N ARG A 227 18.91 9.61 34.85
CA ARG A 227 17.54 10.03 34.60
C ARG A 227 17.45 10.81 33.30
N LEU A 228 16.68 10.28 32.38
CA LEU A 228 16.36 10.94 31.09
C LEU A 228 15.34 12.07 31.32
N ARG A 229 15.84 13.32 31.23
CA ARG A 229 15.03 14.52 31.33
C ARG A 229 15.55 15.57 30.35
N GLY A 230 14.81 15.84 29.26
CA GLY A 230 15.27 16.69 28.17
C GLY A 230 16.24 15.98 27.21
N VAL A 231 16.45 14.70 27.45
CA VAL A 231 17.15 13.78 26.55
C VAL A 231 16.15 12.76 26.06
N VAL A 232 16.15 12.46 24.78
CA VAL A 232 15.17 11.56 24.15
C VAL A 232 15.23 10.16 24.76
N HIS A 233 14.06 9.61 25.06
CA HIS A 233 13.90 8.29 25.66
C HIS A 233 14.31 7.17 24.70
N ASP A 234 13.88 7.25 23.44
CA ASP A 234 14.18 6.26 22.41
C ASP A 234 15.69 6.02 22.26
N PRO A 235 16.19 4.78 22.44
CA PRO A 235 17.65 4.51 22.43
C PRO A 235 18.28 4.77 21.06
N THR A 236 17.60 4.45 19.97
CA THR A 236 18.09 4.69 18.61
C THR A 236 18.22 6.19 18.34
N ALA A 237 17.17 6.96 18.59
CA ALA A 237 17.17 8.41 18.42
C ALA A 237 18.22 9.07 19.36
N ARG A 238 18.37 8.60 20.60
CA ARG A 238 19.36 9.10 21.56
C ARG A 238 20.78 8.91 21.04
N ARG A 239 21.11 7.71 20.53
CA ARG A 239 22.43 7.41 19.94
C ARG A 239 22.68 8.16 18.64
N MET A 240 21.64 8.53 17.91
CA MET A 240 21.72 9.40 16.74
C MET A 240 21.86 10.90 17.10
N GLY A 241 22.06 11.23 18.37
CA GLY A 241 22.25 12.62 18.81
C GLY A 241 20.94 13.35 19.14
N GLY A 242 19.83 12.65 19.30
CA GLY A 242 18.53 13.21 19.71
C GLY A 242 17.63 13.68 18.55
N VAL A 243 18.08 13.52 17.30
CA VAL A 243 17.32 13.89 16.10
C VAL A 243 17.21 12.66 15.19
N ALA A 244 16.05 12.05 15.17
CA ALA A 244 15.77 10.92 14.29
C ALA A 244 14.31 10.97 13.77
N GLY A 245 14.04 10.34 12.63
CA GLY A 245 12.72 10.39 12.03
C GLY A 245 11.65 9.63 12.84
N ASN A 246 12.06 8.68 13.67
CA ASN A 246 11.17 7.86 14.50
C ASN A 246 10.81 8.49 15.84
N ALA A 247 11.72 9.29 16.46
CA ALA A 247 11.57 9.90 17.78
C ALA A 247 12.48 11.11 17.96
N GLY A 248 12.28 11.89 19.04
CA GLY A 248 13.14 13.02 19.43
C GLY A 248 12.43 14.36 19.57
N VAL A 249 11.17 14.49 19.16
CA VAL A 249 10.40 15.72 19.38
C VAL A 249 9.93 15.82 20.81
N PHE A 250 10.15 16.98 21.42
CA PHE A 250 9.58 17.43 22.68
C PHE A 250 8.50 18.46 22.42
N SER A 251 7.36 18.39 23.14
CA SER A 251 6.24 19.30 22.95
C SER A 251 5.41 19.46 24.22
N THR A 252 4.52 20.45 24.20
CA THR A 252 3.43 20.62 25.15
C THR A 252 2.10 20.13 24.55
N ALA A 253 1.11 19.91 25.41
CA ALA A 253 -0.23 19.54 24.94
C ALA A 253 -0.90 20.67 24.14
N ASP A 254 -0.63 21.92 24.47
CA ASP A 254 -1.16 23.08 23.74
C ASP A 254 -0.62 23.16 22.30
N ASP A 255 0.67 22.93 22.10
CA ASP A 255 1.27 22.92 20.76
C ASP A 255 0.74 21.75 19.91
N LEU A 256 0.57 20.56 20.51
CA LEU A 256 -0.05 19.42 19.80
C LEU A 256 -1.54 19.67 19.49
N ALA A 257 -2.25 20.42 20.33
CA ALA A 257 -3.62 20.86 20.03
C ALA A 257 -3.65 21.83 18.84
N ILE A 258 -2.68 22.73 18.73
CA ILE A 258 -2.51 23.61 17.55
C ILE A 258 -2.29 22.76 16.29
N PHE A 259 -1.42 21.74 16.35
CA PHE A 259 -1.15 20.83 15.25
C PHE A 259 -2.42 20.05 14.85
N ALA A 260 -3.12 19.45 15.82
CA ALA A 260 -4.35 18.71 15.58
C ALA A 260 -5.43 19.59 14.92
N GLN A 261 -5.61 20.81 15.44
CA GLN A 261 -6.55 21.76 14.87
C GLN A 261 -6.16 22.16 13.44
N ALA A 262 -4.88 22.34 13.17
CA ALA A 262 -4.41 22.65 11.83
C ALA A 262 -4.77 21.56 10.82
N LEU A 263 -4.69 20.29 11.20
CA LEU A 263 -5.10 19.18 10.34
C LEU A 263 -6.61 19.13 10.13
N LEU A 264 -7.43 19.38 11.17
CA LEU A 264 -8.88 19.50 11.04
C LEU A 264 -9.30 20.65 10.11
N ASP A 265 -8.51 21.71 10.08
CA ASP A 265 -8.73 22.88 9.20
C ASP A 265 -8.12 22.72 7.80
N GLY A 266 -7.69 21.51 7.45
CA GLY A 266 -7.12 21.20 6.13
C GLY A 266 -5.67 21.65 5.95
N GLY A 267 -4.87 21.68 7.05
CA GLY A 267 -3.42 21.87 7.02
C GLY A 267 -2.91 23.29 7.30
N ARG A 268 -3.78 24.30 7.35
CA ARG A 268 -3.44 25.70 7.67
C ARG A 268 -2.19 26.25 6.97
N GLY A 269 -1.99 25.91 5.69
CA GLY A 269 -0.87 26.38 4.89
C GLY A 269 0.46 25.61 5.10
N VAL A 270 0.53 24.70 6.06
CA VAL A 270 1.64 23.76 6.21
C VAL A 270 1.51 22.59 5.23
N LEU A 271 0.28 22.13 5.01
CA LEU A 271 -0.11 21.17 3.98
C LEU A 271 -1.36 21.68 3.26
N THR A 272 -1.59 21.23 2.03
CA THR A 272 -2.86 21.49 1.34
C THR A 272 -3.97 20.58 1.90
N PRO A 273 -5.27 20.97 1.80
CA PRO A 273 -6.37 20.11 2.20
C PRO A 273 -6.39 18.75 1.47
N ALA A 274 -5.98 18.75 0.21
CA ALA A 274 -5.88 17.52 -0.59
C ALA A 274 -4.82 16.57 -0.04
N THR A 275 -3.68 17.10 0.39
CA THR A 275 -2.61 16.31 1.01
C THR A 275 -3.03 15.78 2.38
N VAL A 276 -3.68 16.59 3.20
CA VAL A 276 -4.22 16.11 4.47
C VAL A 276 -5.21 14.97 4.23
N ALA A 277 -6.15 15.13 3.30
CA ALA A 277 -7.09 14.07 2.95
C ALA A 277 -6.37 12.80 2.44
N LYS A 278 -5.35 12.96 1.58
CA LYS A 278 -4.57 11.84 1.05
C LYS A 278 -3.80 11.09 2.15
N MET A 279 -3.10 11.81 3.03
CA MET A 279 -2.26 11.15 4.05
C MET A 279 -3.07 10.49 5.16
N THR A 280 -4.29 10.94 5.40
CA THR A 280 -5.18 10.39 6.46
C THR A 280 -6.20 9.38 5.94
N ALA A 281 -6.26 9.17 4.62
CA ALA A 281 -7.03 8.09 4.01
C ALA A 281 -6.30 6.74 4.12
N PRO A 282 -7.02 5.60 4.08
CA PRO A 282 -6.42 4.27 4.01
C PRO A 282 -5.44 4.13 2.85
N GLN A 283 -4.22 3.64 3.13
CA GLN A 283 -3.12 3.47 2.18
C GLN A 283 -2.51 2.07 2.18
N GLN A 284 -2.94 1.19 3.10
CA GLN A 284 -2.42 -0.18 3.18
C GLN A 284 -2.74 -0.97 1.92
N PRO A 285 -1.99 -2.05 1.62
CA PRO A 285 -2.36 -3.00 0.60
C PRO A 285 -3.77 -3.55 0.82
N VAL A 286 -4.45 -3.94 -0.25
CA VAL A 286 -5.86 -4.38 -0.20
C VAL A 286 -6.10 -5.52 0.80
N ASN A 287 -5.09 -6.39 0.99
CA ASN A 287 -5.14 -7.49 1.98
C ASN A 287 -4.62 -7.10 3.36
N GLY A 288 -4.21 -5.85 3.55
CA GLY A 288 -3.67 -5.39 4.81
C GLY A 288 -4.74 -5.34 5.89
N THR A 289 -4.51 -6.06 7.01
CA THR A 289 -5.43 -6.09 8.15
C THR A 289 -5.32 -4.86 9.05
N ALA A 290 -4.18 -4.14 9.00
CA ALA A 290 -3.96 -2.90 9.73
C ALA A 290 -4.24 -1.73 8.80
N VAL A 291 -5.29 -0.96 9.08
CA VAL A 291 -5.67 0.21 8.29
C VAL A 291 -4.80 1.39 8.68
N ARG A 292 -3.97 1.84 7.73
CA ARG A 292 -2.99 2.92 7.92
C ARG A 292 -3.16 4.01 6.87
N GLY A 293 -3.03 5.27 7.29
CA GLY A 293 -2.67 6.38 6.41
C GLY A 293 -1.15 6.52 6.29
N PHE A 294 -0.67 7.53 5.57
CA PHE A 294 0.76 7.84 5.55
C PHE A 294 1.21 8.35 6.91
N GLY A 295 1.96 7.51 7.64
CA GLY A 295 2.40 7.75 9.01
C GLY A 295 1.30 7.56 10.08
N TRP A 296 0.03 7.70 9.72
CA TRP A 296 -1.09 7.70 10.64
C TRP A 296 -1.69 6.32 10.87
N ASP A 297 -2.09 6.08 12.10
CA ASP A 297 -2.90 4.93 12.50
C ASP A 297 -4.39 5.27 12.34
N ILE A 298 -5.16 4.39 11.70
CA ILE A 298 -6.61 4.57 11.47
C ILE A 298 -7.39 3.47 12.20
N ASP A 299 -7.09 2.20 11.89
CA ASP A 299 -7.69 1.05 12.56
C ASP A 299 -6.70 -0.13 12.55
N SER A 300 -5.98 -0.29 13.63
CA SER A 300 -5.00 -1.35 13.83
C SER A 300 -4.98 -1.79 15.29
N PRO A 301 -4.24 -2.84 15.65
CA PRO A 301 -4.04 -3.21 17.07
C PRO A 301 -3.41 -2.08 17.92
N LEU A 302 -2.87 -1.03 17.29
CA LEU A 302 -2.26 0.12 17.97
C LEU A 302 -3.25 1.27 18.21
N SER A 303 -4.45 1.24 17.63
CA SER A 303 -5.47 2.31 17.69
C SER A 303 -6.20 2.41 19.04
N THR A 304 -5.50 2.15 20.14
CA THR A 304 -6.09 2.20 21.49
C THR A 304 -6.62 3.57 21.88
N ASN A 305 -6.08 4.61 21.29
CA ASN A 305 -6.45 6.02 21.51
C ASN A 305 -7.68 6.49 20.69
N ARG A 306 -8.30 5.61 19.88
CA ARG A 306 -9.62 5.84 19.28
C ARG A 306 -10.77 5.60 20.27
N GLY A 307 -10.57 4.71 21.22
CA GLY A 307 -11.65 4.24 22.09
C GLY A 307 -12.65 3.35 21.35
N GLU A 308 -13.81 3.14 21.98
CA GLU A 308 -14.83 2.20 21.50
C GLU A 308 -16.02 2.88 20.81
N LEU A 309 -16.18 4.20 20.98
CA LEU A 309 -17.33 4.95 20.46
C LEU A 309 -17.02 5.87 19.31
N LEU A 310 -15.79 6.43 19.21
CA LEU A 310 -15.43 7.23 18.06
C LEU A 310 -15.40 6.36 16.80
N PRO A 311 -15.94 6.84 15.66
CA PRO A 311 -16.07 6.04 14.44
C PRO A 311 -14.72 5.70 13.82
N VAL A 312 -14.68 4.65 13.00
CA VAL A 312 -13.57 4.39 12.10
C VAL A 312 -13.51 5.48 11.05
N GLY A 313 -12.29 5.95 10.72
CA GLY A 313 -12.07 7.08 9.79
C GLY A 313 -11.44 8.30 10.48
N GLY A 314 -11.41 8.32 11.82
CA GLY A 314 -10.45 9.13 12.56
C GLY A 314 -9.04 8.55 12.42
N TYR A 315 -8.05 9.33 12.79
CA TYR A 315 -6.64 8.95 12.69
C TYR A 315 -5.84 9.50 13.87
N GLY A 316 -4.77 8.82 14.20
CA GLY A 316 -3.93 9.23 15.33
C GLY A 316 -2.61 8.53 15.38
N HIS A 317 -1.91 8.71 16.47
CA HIS A 317 -0.68 7.98 16.80
C HIS A 317 -0.47 7.95 18.32
N THR A 318 0.30 6.97 18.78
CA THR A 318 0.70 6.82 20.17
C THR A 318 2.21 6.93 20.32
N GLY A 319 2.68 7.41 21.48
CA GLY A 319 4.08 7.42 21.87
C GLY A 319 4.37 6.42 22.99
N PHE A 320 5.55 5.80 22.93
CA PHE A 320 5.99 4.79 23.91
C PHE A 320 6.03 5.33 25.33
N THR A 321 6.43 6.59 25.49
CA THR A 321 6.49 7.29 26.78
C THR A 321 5.14 7.43 27.49
N GLY A 322 4.03 7.24 26.74
CA GLY A 322 2.66 7.36 27.23
C GLY A 322 1.82 8.39 26.47
N THR A 323 2.44 9.17 25.61
CA THR A 323 1.79 10.23 24.83
C THR A 323 0.84 9.68 23.76
N SER A 324 -0.17 10.45 23.37
CA SER A 324 -1.07 10.12 22.27
C SER A 324 -1.79 11.33 21.69
N LEU A 325 -2.13 11.22 20.42
CA LEU A 325 -2.93 12.16 19.66
C LEU A 325 -3.95 11.37 18.85
N TRP A 326 -5.24 11.76 18.93
CA TRP A 326 -6.31 11.25 18.06
C TRP A 326 -7.10 12.40 17.47
N ILE A 327 -7.44 12.31 16.20
CA ILE A 327 -8.16 13.34 15.44
C ILE A 327 -9.33 12.65 14.72
N ASP A 328 -10.55 13.08 15.00
CA ASP A 328 -11.76 12.59 14.33
C ASP A 328 -12.36 13.65 13.43
N GLY A 329 -12.30 13.40 12.13
CA GLY A 329 -12.81 14.30 11.11
C GLY A 329 -14.34 14.36 11.05
N ALA A 330 -15.05 13.30 11.48
CA ALA A 330 -16.51 13.25 11.44
C ALA A 330 -17.13 14.20 12.45
N THR A 331 -16.69 14.17 13.70
CA THR A 331 -17.16 15.04 14.76
C THR A 331 -16.35 16.34 14.91
N LYS A 332 -15.29 16.50 14.11
CA LYS A 332 -14.33 17.62 14.24
C LYS A 332 -13.72 17.72 15.63
N THR A 333 -13.34 16.58 16.18
CA THR A 333 -12.82 16.48 17.55
C THR A 333 -11.37 15.98 17.52
N TYR A 334 -10.55 16.48 18.46
CA TYR A 334 -9.26 15.88 18.73
C TYR A 334 -9.04 15.66 20.22
N ILE A 335 -8.21 14.68 20.54
CA ILE A 335 -7.82 14.32 21.91
C ILE A 335 -6.30 14.28 21.97
N VAL A 336 -5.70 15.09 22.83
CA VAL A 336 -4.28 15.10 23.17
C VAL A 336 -4.13 14.62 24.60
N LEU A 337 -3.48 13.47 24.80
CA LEU A 337 -3.10 13.00 26.12
C LEU A 337 -1.58 12.90 26.18
N LEU A 338 -0.97 13.70 27.05
CA LEU A 338 0.47 13.61 27.32
C LEU A 338 0.70 13.13 28.74
N THR A 339 1.41 12.03 28.85
CA THR A 339 1.89 11.47 30.13
C THR A 339 3.27 10.84 29.93
N ASN A 340 4.03 10.73 30.98
CA ASN A 340 5.31 10.05 31.02
C ASN A 340 5.17 8.70 31.77
N ALA A 341 4.29 7.83 31.29
CA ALA A 341 3.96 6.55 31.94
C ALA A 341 5.21 5.69 32.25
N VAL A 342 6.22 5.73 31.37
CA VAL A 342 7.50 5.01 31.59
C VAL A 342 8.26 5.46 32.84
N HIS A 343 7.95 6.63 33.39
CA HIS A 343 8.55 7.12 34.66
C HIS A 343 8.16 6.22 35.85
N MET A 344 7.07 5.49 35.74
CA MET A 344 6.68 4.53 36.78
C MET A 344 7.69 3.41 36.97
N ASN A 345 8.47 3.03 35.97
CA ASN A 345 9.54 2.03 36.05
C ASN A 345 10.64 2.42 37.04
N VAL A 346 10.81 3.72 37.31
CA VAL A 346 11.78 4.25 38.26
C VAL A 346 11.30 4.12 39.69
N VAL A 347 9.99 4.31 39.90
CA VAL A 347 9.34 4.36 41.23
C VAL A 347 9.11 2.96 41.76
N ALA A 348 8.76 2.04 40.90
CA ALA A 348 8.48 0.64 41.22
C ALA A 348 9.15 -0.28 40.18
N PRO A 349 10.43 -0.61 40.31
CA PRO A 349 11.14 -1.45 39.39
C PRO A 349 10.43 -2.80 39.18
N GLY A 350 10.04 -3.09 37.94
CA GLY A 350 9.26 -4.29 37.56
C GLY A 350 7.77 -4.05 37.38
N GLU A 351 7.21 -2.93 37.81
CA GLU A 351 5.86 -2.49 37.48
C GLU A 351 5.93 -1.52 36.30
N LYS A 352 5.54 -1.98 35.11
CA LYS A 352 5.52 -1.12 33.93
C LYS A 352 4.27 -0.23 33.93
N GLY A 353 4.45 1.07 34.07
CA GLY A 353 3.42 2.05 33.80
C GLY A 353 2.91 1.93 32.35
N SER A 354 1.61 2.07 32.17
CA SER A 354 0.98 1.95 30.84
C SER A 354 -0.19 2.90 30.69
N ALA A 355 -0.19 3.65 29.60
CA ALA A 355 -1.30 4.53 29.23
C ALA A 355 -2.32 3.85 28.30
N VAL A 356 -2.16 2.58 27.92
CA VAL A 356 -3.01 1.92 26.91
C VAL A 356 -4.48 1.93 27.32
N ALA A 357 -4.81 1.37 28.50
CA ALA A 357 -6.20 1.35 28.98
C ALA A 357 -6.77 2.75 29.22
N LEU A 358 -5.93 3.68 29.69
CA LEU A 358 -6.34 5.07 29.90
C LEU A 358 -6.72 5.76 28.59
N ARG A 359 -5.96 5.59 27.54
CA ARG A 359 -6.26 6.13 26.20
C ARG A 359 -7.63 5.68 25.71
N THR A 360 -7.93 4.38 25.82
CA THR A 360 -9.22 3.79 25.44
C THR A 360 -10.37 4.35 26.27
N LYS A 361 -10.22 4.40 27.58
CA LYS A 361 -11.24 4.95 28.48
C LYS A 361 -11.55 6.43 28.21
N ILE A 362 -10.51 7.25 28.02
CA ILE A 362 -10.65 8.69 27.71
C ILE A 362 -11.41 8.87 26.39
N ALA A 363 -10.95 8.26 25.30
CA ALA A 363 -11.57 8.43 23.99
C ALA A 363 -13.02 7.90 23.98
N THR A 364 -13.31 6.78 24.67
CA THR A 364 -14.68 6.27 24.84
C THR A 364 -15.55 7.26 25.60
N ALA A 365 -15.05 7.85 26.69
CA ALA A 365 -15.81 8.84 27.47
C ALA A 365 -16.04 10.15 26.69
N VAL A 366 -15.07 10.60 25.89
CA VAL A 366 -15.24 11.74 24.98
C VAL A 366 -16.32 11.45 23.94
N GLY A 367 -16.26 10.26 23.29
CA GLY A 367 -17.31 9.83 22.36
C GLY A 367 -18.69 9.77 22.99
N ALA A 368 -18.80 9.26 24.21
CA ALA A 368 -20.08 9.26 24.98
C ALA A 368 -20.58 10.68 25.28
N ALA A 369 -19.69 11.59 25.64
CA ALA A 369 -20.07 13.00 25.91
C ALA A 369 -20.53 13.73 24.65
N LEU A 370 -19.92 13.46 23.50
CA LEU A 370 -20.32 13.98 22.19
C LEU A 370 -21.69 13.42 21.76
N ALA A 371 -21.90 12.11 21.89
CA ALA A 371 -23.12 11.43 21.47
C ALA A 371 -24.39 11.91 22.21
N LEU A 372 -24.27 12.71 23.26
CA LEU A 372 -25.39 13.38 23.91
C LEU A 372 -25.88 14.61 23.13
N ASP A 373 -25.12 15.12 22.17
CA ASP A 373 -25.56 16.09 21.19
C ASP A 373 -26.18 15.37 19.98
N PRO A 374 -27.42 15.69 19.55
CA PRO A 374 -28.08 15.00 18.45
C PRO A 374 -27.32 15.08 17.11
N ASP A 375 -26.69 16.22 16.81
CA ASP A 375 -25.97 16.42 15.56
C ASP A 375 -24.66 15.59 15.53
N ASP A 376 -23.95 15.56 16.66
CA ASP A 376 -22.73 14.74 16.77
C ASP A 376 -23.05 13.24 16.84
N ALA A 377 -24.14 12.88 17.54
CA ALA A 377 -24.61 11.50 17.54
C ALA A 377 -24.96 11.00 16.14
N GLU A 378 -25.59 11.85 15.32
CA GLU A 378 -25.91 11.49 13.92
C GLU A 378 -24.66 11.36 13.05
N LYS A 379 -23.69 12.28 13.17
CA LYS A 379 -22.40 12.19 12.47
C LYS A 379 -21.65 10.91 12.84
N MET A 380 -21.59 10.58 14.13
CA MET A 380 -20.96 9.36 14.62
C MET A 380 -21.69 8.11 14.09
N ARG A 381 -23.01 8.12 14.09
CA ARG A 381 -23.84 7.02 13.58
C ARG A 381 -23.60 6.78 12.09
N VAL A 382 -23.62 7.83 11.29
CA VAL A 382 -23.41 7.77 9.83
C VAL A 382 -21.99 7.24 9.53
N ALA A 383 -20.97 7.80 10.18
CA ALA A 383 -19.59 7.37 10.00
C ALA A 383 -19.39 5.91 10.45
N SER A 384 -19.99 5.50 11.58
CA SER A 384 -19.93 4.10 12.06
C SER A 384 -20.62 3.12 11.12
N ILE A 385 -21.76 3.48 10.54
CA ILE A 385 -22.46 2.64 9.56
C ILE A 385 -21.61 2.47 8.31
N THR A 386 -20.99 3.55 7.81
CA THR A 386 -20.10 3.50 6.66
C THR A 386 -18.92 2.58 6.94
N GLY A 387 -18.21 2.80 8.04
CA GLY A 387 -17.10 1.94 8.45
C GLY A 387 -17.52 0.48 8.70
N TYR A 388 -18.68 0.26 9.33
CA TYR A 388 -19.22 -1.08 9.51
C TYR A 388 -19.52 -1.76 8.18
N ASN A 389 -20.12 -1.08 7.22
CA ASN A 389 -20.41 -1.63 5.90
C ASN A 389 -19.13 -1.99 5.14
N GLU A 390 -18.09 -1.15 5.25
CA GLU A 390 -16.76 -1.44 4.68
C GLU A 390 -16.12 -2.67 5.34
N MET A 391 -16.14 -2.73 6.67
CA MET A 391 -15.66 -3.89 7.43
C MET A 391 -16.45 -5.16 7.09
N GLN A 392 -17.78 -5.09 6.99
CA GLN A 392 -18.62 -6.22 6.61
C GLN A 392 -18.35 -6.68 5.18
N SER A 393 -18.11 -5.75 4.27
CA SER A 393 -17.71 -6.07 2.90
C SER A 393 -16.38 -6.81 2.88
N ALA A 394 -15.38 -6.31 3.61
CA ALA A 394 -14.08 -6.97 3.75
C ALA A 394 -14.20 -8.34 4.45
N ALA A 395 -14.96 -8.42 5.54
CA ALA A 395 -15.20 -9.67 6.27
C ALA A 395 -15.95 -10.72 5.44
N ARG A 396 -16.91 -10.29 4.61
CA ARG A 396 -17.60 -11.22 3.68
C ARG A 396 -16.62 -11.76 2.63
N LYS A 397 -15.74 -10.91 2.13
CA LYS A 397 -14.67 -11.33 1.22
C LYS A 397 -13.73 -12.33 1.86
N LEU A 398 -13.42 -12.18 3.16
CA LEU A 398 -12.58 -13.10 3.93
C LEU A 398 -13.34 -14.35 4.41
N ALA A 399 -14.64 -14.24 4.76
CA ALA A 399 -15.46 -15.33 5.30
C ALA A 399 -15.87 -16.39 4.25
N VAL A 400 -15.80 -16.05 2.98
CA VAL A 400 -15.98 -17.03 1.86
C VAL A 400 -14.78 -17.99 1.75
N ARG A 401 -13.78 -17.89 2.65
CA ARG A 401 -12.49 -18.54 2.55
C ARG A 401 -12.16 -19.39 3.74
N ASN A 402 -11.55 -20.52 3.46
CA ASN A 402 -10.96 -21.41 4.45
C ASN A 402 -9.46 -21.08 4.69
N GLY A 403 -9.14 -19.80 4.92
CA GLY A 403 -7.76 -19.33 5.11
C GLY A 403 -7.13 -18.68 3.88
N THR A 404 -5.81 -18.51 3.89
CA THR A 404 -5.03 -18.01 2.76
C THR A 404 -5.04 -19.02 1.62
N VAL A 405 -5.24 -18.55 0.40
CA VAL A 405 -5.11 -19.40 -0.80
C VAL A 405 -3.68 -19.94 -0.86
N LYS A 406 -3.57 -21.23 -1.09
CA LYS A 406 -2.29 -21.87 -1.38
C LYS A 406 -2.06 -21.84 -2.89
N THR A 407 -0.95 -21.28 -3.29
CA THR A 407 -0.55 -21.20 -4.70
C THR A 407 0.04 -22.54 -5.16
N GLY A 408 0.31 -22.68 -6.45
CA GLY A 408 0.92 -23.91 -6.98
C GLY A 408 2.24 -24.27 -6.32
N ILE A 409 3.07 -23.28 -5.91
CA ILE A 409 4.32 -23.58 -5.18
C ILE A 409 4.03 -24.12 -3.78
N ASP A 410 3.04 -23.61 -3.07
CA ASP A 410 2.66 -24.14 -1.74
C ASP A 410 2.19 -25.59 -1.85
N GLY A 411 1.36 -25.92 -2.87
CA GLY A 411 0.90 -27.28 -3.15
C GLY A 411 2.05 -28.22 -3.52
N LEU A 412 3.05 -27.71 -4.24
CA LEU A 412 4.25 -28.45 -4.57
C LEU A 412 5.09 -28.78 -3.32
N GLU A 413 5.25 -27.82 -2.40
CA GLU A 413 5.93 -28.02 -1.12
C GLU A 413 5.21 -29.05 -0.23
N GLU A 414 3.88 -28.96 -0.11
CA GLU A 414 3.06 -29.89 0.68
C GLU A 414 3.18 -31.34 0.19
N THR A 415 3.26 -31.53 -1.13
CA THR A 415 3.50 -32.85 -1.73
C THR A 415 4.97 -33.28 -1.70
N LYS A 416 5.82 -32.48 -0.99
CA LYS A 416 7.28 -32.69 -0.92
C LYS A 416 7.91 -32.79 -2.32
N PHE A 417 7.47 -31.91 -3.20
CA PHE A 417 7.94 -31.77 -4.59
C PHE A 417 7.77 -33.07 -5.43
N ALA A 418 6.73 -33.85 -5.15
CA ALA A 418 6.51 -35.16 -5.81
C ALA A 418 6.47 -35.04 -7.33
N ALA A 419 5.86 -33.98 -7.88
CA ALA A 419 5.81 -33.72 -9.33
C ALA A 419 7.19 -33.48 -9.97
N LEU A 420 8.19 -33.07 -9.17
CA LEU A 420 9.55 -32.78 -9.64
C LEU A 420 10.52 -33.97 -9.45
N HIS A 421 10.16 -34.96 -8.65
CA HIS A 421 11.05 -36.09 -8.41
C HIS A 421 10.99 -37.12 -9.55
N PRO A 422 12.14 -37.70 -9.99
CA PRO A 422 12.14 -38.79 -10.94
C PRO A 422 11.47 -40.02 -10.34
N SER A 423 10.72 -40.74 -11.15
CA SER A 423 9.93 -41.90 -10.75
C SER A 423 10.76 -43.13 -10.25
N ARG A 424 12.08 -43.12 -10.39
CA ARG A 424 13.00 -44.17 -9.91
C ARG A 424 14.39 -43.58 -9.66
N GLY A 425 14.96 -43.82 -8.48
CA GLY A 425 16.24 -43.31 -8.00
C GLY A 425 17.35 -43.22 -9.05
N GLY A 426 17.64 -42.03 -9.50
CA GLY A 426 18.62 -41.64 -10.49
C GLY A 426 19.34 -40.35 -10.09
N ALA A 427 20.06 -39.77 -11.04
CA ALA A 427 20.67 -38.46 -10.91
C ALA A 427 19.59 -37.36 -10.57
N PRO A 428 19.98 -36.25 -9.95
CA PRO A 428 19.05 -35.14 -9.71
C PRO A 428 18.34 -34.72 -11.00
N ARG A 429 17.04 -34.45 -10.93
CA ARG A 429 16.26 -33.96 -12.06
C ARG A 429 16.68 -32.53 -12.39
N SER A 430 17.12 -32.30 -13.62
CA SER A 430 17.53 -30.99 -14.11
C SER A 430 16.30 -30.17 -14.51
N ILE A 431 16.08 -29.05 -13.87
CA ILE A 431 14.95 -28.17 -14.17
C ILE A 431 15.37 -26.76 -14.53
N GLY A 432 14.58 -26.12 -15.39
CA GLY A 432 14.57 -24.66 -15.58
C GLY A 432 13.37 -24.03 -14.91
N LEU A 433 13.48 -22.79 -14.48
CA LEU A 433 12.39 -22.03 -13.85
C LEU A 433 12.13 -20.73 -14.63
N LEU A 434 10.96 -20.61 -15.23
CA LEU A 434 10.45 -19.33 -15.75
C LEU A 434 9.75 -18.59 -14.62
N THR A 435 10.31 -17.47 -14.19
CA THR A 435 9.80 -16.73 -13.02
C THR A 435 10.32 -15.29 -12.98
N ASN A 436 9.72 -14.53 -12.10
CA ASN A 436 10.14 -13.18 -11.69
C ASN A 436 9.84 -12.96 -10.20
N GLN A 437 9.80 -11.70 -9.75
CA GLN A 437 9.50 -11.30 -8.36
C GLN A 437 8.14 -11.80 -7.84
N THR A 438 7.20 -12.16 -8.74
CA THR A 438 5.88 -12.68 -8.35
C THR A 438 5.92 -14.16 -7.97
N GLY A 439 7.00 -14.87 -8.33
CA GLY A 439 7.24 -16.27 -7.98
C GLY A 439 7.63 -16.40 -6.52
N VAL A 440 6.63 -16.34 -5.64
CA VAL A 440 6.79 -16.50 -4.18
C VAL A 440 5.71 -17.45 -3.66
N ASP A 441 6.02 -18.16 -2.55
CA ASP A 441 5.03 -18.94 -1.82
C ASP A 441 4.15 -18.06 -0.93
N SER A 442 3.22 -18.65 -0.20
CA SER A 442 2.31 -17.93 0.71
C SER A 442 3.02 -17.28 1.90
N GLU A 443 4.26 -17.66 2.20
CA GLU A 443 5.12 -17.04 3.22
C GLU A 443 6.02 -15.93 2.64
N GLY A 444 6.01 -15.74 1.32
CA GLY A 444 6.81 -14.75 0.59
C GLY A 444 8.23 -15.19 0.29
N ARG A 445 8.55 -16.52 0.37
CA ARG A 445 9.86 -17.06 -0.04
C ARG A 445 9.90 -17.19 -1.56
N ARG A 446 10.98 -16.73 -2.19
CA ARG A 446 11.12 -16.83 -3.65
C ARG A 446 11.15 -18.29 -4.09
N THR A 447 10.39 -18.64 -5.10
CA THR A 447 10.39 -19.97 -5.71
C THR A 447 11.79 -20.40 -6.15
N ILE A 448 12.63 -19.46 -6.60
CA ILE A 448 14.05 -19.68 -6.90
C ILE A 448 14.78 -20.29 -5.68
N ASP A 449 14.62 -19.67 -4.51
CA ASP A 449 15.32 -20.10 -3.28
C ASP A 449 14.77 -21.40 -2.72
N VAL A 450 13.47 -21.64 -2.92
CA VAL A 450 12.81 -22.89 -2.53
C VAL A 450 13.34 -24.04 -3.39
N LEU A 451 13.25 -23.93 -4.72
CA LEU A 451 13.61 -25.02 -5.64
C LEU A 451 15.12 -25.32 -5.63
N ALA A 452 15.97 -24.32 -5.44
CA ALA A 452 17.43 -24.50 -5.38
C ALA A 452 17.89 -25.37 -4.19
N LYS A 453 17.03 -25.56 -3.17
CA LYS A 453 17.36 -26.31 -1.95
C LYS A 453 16.73 -27.71 -1.90
N VAL A 454 15.92 -28.08 -2.88
CA VAL A 454 15.18 -29.35 -2.88
C VAL A 454 16.11 -30.52 -3.18
N PRO A 455 16.26 -31.49 -2.27
CA PRO A 455 17.08 -32.68 -2.54
C PRO A 455 16.57 -33.46 -3.76
N GLY A 456 17.47 -33.88 -4.64
CA GLY A 456 17.14 -34.65 -5.84
C GLY A 456 16.66 -33.81 -7.03
N ILE A 457 16.72 -32.47 -6.94
CA ILE A 457 16.47 -31.53 -8.01
C ILE A 457 17.73 -30.69 -8.23
N SER A 458 18.00 -30.32 -9.46
CA SER A 458 19.02 -29.34 -9.85
C SER A 458 18.35 -28.22 -10.60
N LEU A 459 18.34 -27.02 -10.03
CA LEU A 459 17.87 -25.79 -10.71
C LEU A 459 19.02 -25.29 -11.59
N ASP A 460 19.00 -25.62 -12.88
CA ASP A 460 20.13 -25.41 -13.80
C ASP A 460 19.97 -24.14 -14.64
N ALA A 461 18.77 -23.57 -14.73
CA ALA A 461 18.49 -22.35 -15.46
C ALA A 461 17.32 -21.58 -14.86
N ILE A 462 17.40 -20.25 -14.85
CA ILE A 462 16.29 -19.34 -14.60
C ILE A 462 15.99 -18.59 -15.90
N PHE A 463 14.72 -18.49 -16.26
CA PHE A 463 14.28 -17.71 -17.41
C PHE A 463 13.53 -16.49 -16.93
N SER A 464 13.95 -15.32 -17.42
CA SER A 464 13.45 -14.01 -16.99
C SER A 464 12.55 -13.43 -18.07
N PRO A 465 11.25 -13.24 -17.80
CA PRO A 465 10.32 -12.61 -18.75
C PRO A 465 10.49 -11.09 -18.81
N GLU A 466 9.55 -10.40 -19.43
CA GLU A 466 9.43 -8.93 -19.40
C GLU A 466 9.57 -8.41 -17.97
N HIS A 467 10.19 -7.25 -17.82
CA HIS A 467 10.54 -6.59 -16.55
C HIS A 467 11.70 -7.24 -15.77
N GLY A 468 12.23 -8.37 -16.19
CA GLY A 468 13.36 -9.04 -15.52
C GLY A 468 12.94 -9.86 -14.29
N VAL A 469 13.89 -10.60 -13.70
CA VAL A 469 13.63 -11.43 -12.50
C VAL A 469 13.17 -10.58 -11.31
N ALA A 470 13.66 -9.35 -11.21
CA ALA A 470 13.27 -8.42 -10.15
C ALA A 470 11.97 -7.64 -10.46
N GLY A 471 11.45 -7.71 -11.69
CA GLY A 471 10.21 -7.04 -12.09
C GLY A 471 10.27 -5.52 -12.17
N THR A 472 11.46 -4.94 -12.21
CA THR A 472 11.66 -3.49 -12.08
C THR A 472 12.02 -2.79 -13.39
N LEU A 473 12.35 -3.56 -14.43
CA LEU A 473 12.80 -3.00 -15.71
C LEU A 473 11.60 -2.58 -16.58
N ASP A 474 11.49 -1.30 -16.88
CA ASP A 474 10.55 -0.76 -17.88
C ASP A 474 11.32 -0.40 -19.16
N THR A 475 11.89 -1.42 -19.81
CA THR A 475 12.76 -1.31 -20.98
C THR A 475 12.52 -2.46 -21.94
N THR A 476 12.85 -2.26 -23.22
CA THR A 476 12.78 -3.31 -24.25
C THR A 476 13.96 -4.28 -24.23
N GLU A 477 14.94 -4.08 -23.37
CA GLU A 477 16.12 -4.95 -23.26
C GLU A 477 16.29 -5.49 -21.84
N VAL A 478 16.05 -6.77 -21.66
CA VAL A 478 16.39 -7.53 -20.45
C VAL A 478 17.62 -8.37 -20.72
N LYS A 479 18.66 -8.21 -19.92
CA LYS A 479 19.95 -8.89 -20.12
C LYS A 479 20.02 -10.22 -19.38
N ASN A 480 20.83 -11.16 -19.94
CA ASN A 480 21.22 -12.36 -19.21
C ASN A 480 22.09 -12.00 -18.00
N GLY A 481 22.08 -12.86 -16.97
CA GLY A 481 22.83 -12.63 -15.75
C GLY A 481 22.95 -13.88 -14.89
N LYS A 482 23.13 -13.67 -13.59
CA LYS A 482 23.09 -14.72 -12.57
C LYS A 482 22.23 -14.27 -11.40
N ASP A 483 21.48 -15.21 -10.84
CA ASP A 483 20.81 -14.94 -9.55
C ASP A 483 21.86 -14.83 -8.44
N ALA A 484 21.84 -13.73 -7.71
CA ALA A 484 22.87 -13.40 -6.73
C ALA A 484 22.90 -14.37 -5.53
N ALA A 485 21.75 -14.94 -5.15
CA ALA A 485 21.64 -15.81 -4.00
C ALA A 485 22.01 -17.26 -4.32
N THR A 486 21.61 -17.76 -5.49
CA THR A 486 21.80 -19.15 -5.88
C THR A 486 22.97 -19.37 -6.84
N GLY A 487 23.44 -18.33 -7.52
CA GLY A 487 24.46 -18.39 -8.56
C GLY A 487 23.99 -19.02 -9.89
N VAL A 488 22.70 -19.36 -10.01
CA VAL A 488 22.12 -19.96 -11.22
C VAL A 488 22.11 -18.97 -12.36
N GLU A 489 22.42 -19.43 -13.58
CA GLU A 489 22.39 -18.58 -14.79
C GLU A 489 20.95 -18.14 -15.11
N VAL A 490 20.78 -16.83 -15.38
CA VAL A 490 19.53 -16.21 -15.77
C VAL A 490 19.56 -15.91 -17.27
N TYR A 491 18.63 -16.46 -18.00
CA TYR A 491 18.43 -16.25 -19.43
C TYR A 491 17.23 -15.32 -19.65
N SER A 492 17.45 -14.20 -20.28
CA SER A 492 16.35 -13.34 -20.72
C SER A 492 15.53 -14.01 -21.81
N VAL A 493 14.21 -13.96 -21.67
CA VAL A 493 13.25 -14.34 -22.71
C VAL A 493 12.38 -13.16 -23.11
N TYR A 494 12.98 -11.97 -23.09
CA TYR A 494 12.36 -10.71 -23.51
C TYR A 494 13.33 -9.85 -24.32
N GLY A 495 12.85 -9.28 -25.42
CA GLY A 495 13.64 -8.44 -26.32
C GLY A 495 12.80 -7.88 -27.48
N ALA A 496 13.41 -7.11 -28.33
CA ALA A 496 12.75 -6.45 -29.46
C ALA A 496 12.27 -7.43 -30.54
N LYS A 497 13.01 -8.56 -30.71
CA LYS A 497 12.74 -9.54 -31.78
C LYS A 497 12.04 -10.78 -31.21
N ASP A 498 11.16 -11.40 -32.00
CA ASP A 498 10.46 -12.64 -31.60
C ASP A 498 11.43 -13.74 -31.14
N ALA A 499 12.55 -13.90 -31.81
CA ALA A 499 13.57 -14.89 -31.44
C ALA A 499 14.20 -14.64 -30.06
N GLU A 500 14.24 -13.40 -29.58
CA GLU A 500 14.77 -13.02 -28.27
C GLU A 500 13.77 -13.27 -27.16
N ARG A 501 12.48 -13.47 -27.50
CA ARG A 501 11.36 -13.74 -26.58
C ARG A 501 11.13 -15.25 -26.35
N ARG A 502 11.93 -16.08 -27.04
CA ARG A 502 11.81 -17.54 -26.96
C ARG A 502 12.94 -18.15 -26.12
N PRO A 503 12.67 -19.21 -25.33
CA PRO A 503 13.74 -19.85 -24.55
C PRO A 503 14.82 -20.44 -25.47
N PRO A 504 16.11 -20.29 -25.13
CA PRO A 504 17.22 -20.81 -25.92
C PRO A 504 17.16 -22.32 -26.01
N ALA A 505 17.05 -22.89 -27.23
CA ALA A 505 16.90 -24.34 -27.46
C ALA A 505 18.05 -25.17 -26.88
N GLU A 506 19.29 -24.64 -26.89
CA GLU A 506 20.45 -25.33 -26.31
C GLU A 506 20.44 -25.39 -24.79
N VAL A 507 19.71 -24.49 -24.13
CA VAL A 507 19.47 -24.55 -22.69
C VAL A 507 18.42 -25.61 -22.40
N LEU A 508 17.28 -25.61 -23.10
CA LEU A 508 16.20 -26.55 -22.92
C LEU A 508 16.63 -28.03 -23.14
N LYS A 509 17.50 -28.29 -24.08
CA LYS A 509 18.01 -29.65 -24.35
C LYS A 509 18.74 -30.32 -23.16
N ARG A 510 19.15 -29.52 -22.17
CA ARG A 510 19.88 -30.01 -20.98
C ARG A 510 18.95 -30.19 -19.78
N LEU A 511 17.66 -29.85 -19.93
CA LEU A 511 16.66 -29.89 -18.86
C LEU A 511 15.75 -31.10 -19.05
N ASP A 512 15.25 -31.63 -17.95
CA ASP A 512 14.20 -32.65 -17.92
C ASP A 512 12.80 -32.02 -17.91
N ALA A 513 12.70 -30.83 -17.32
CA ALA A 513 11.45 -30.08 -17.24
C ALA A 513 11.69 -28.57 -17.14
N VAL A 514 10.65 -27.79 -17.46
CA VAL A 514 10.56 -26.37 -17.14
C VAL A 514 9.40 -26.17 -16.17
N VAL A 515 9.68 -25.49 -15.07
CA VAL A 515 8.68 -25.00 -14.11
C VAL A 515 8.34 -23.56 -14.48
N ILE A 516 7.05 -23.21 -14.48
CA ILE A 516 6.55 -21.86 -14.74
C ILE A 516 5.87 -21.37 -13.47
N ASP A 517 6.33 -20.26 -12.92
CA ASP A 517 5.78 -19.63 -11.72
C ASP A 517 5.73 -18.12 -11.91
N LEU A 518 4.60 -17.63 -12.43
CA LEU A 518 4.34 -16.22 -12.77
C LEU A 518 2.93 -15.84 -12.37
N ALA A 519 2.77 -14.65 -11.82
CA ALA A 519 1.46 -14.05 -11.64
C ALA A 519 1.05 -13.27 -12.91
N ASP A 520 -0.08 -13.62 -13.48
CA ASP A 520 -0.70 -12.93 -14.59
C ASP A 520 -1.50 -11.69 -14.13
N ALA A 521 -1.86 -10.81 -15.08
CA ALA A 521 -2.71 -9.64 -14.81
C ALA A 521 -4.19 -9.87 -15.18
N GLY A 522 -4.54 -10.99 -15.78
CA GLY A 522 -5.90 -11.32 -16.25
C GLY A 522 -6.31 -10.63 -17.53
N ALA A 523 -5.36 -10.16 -18.33
CA ALA A 523 -5.57 -9.42 -19.57
C ALA A 523 -4.73 -9.98 -20.71
N ARG A 524 -5.38 -10.31 -21.86
CA ARG A 524 -4.76 -10.94 -23.04
C ARG A 524 -3.44 -10.34 -23.48
N PHE A 525 -3.31 -9.03 -23.44
CA PHE A 525 -2.09 -8.35 -23.89
C PHE A 525 -1.01 -8.25 -22.82
N TYR A 526 -1.22 -8.88 -21.65
CA TYR A 526 -0.17 -9.05 -20.66
C TYR A 526 0.73 -10.22 -21.08
N THR A 527 2.01 -9.94 -21.33
CA THR A 527 2.90 -10.79 -22.14
C THR A 527 3.27 -12.14 -21.54
N TYR A 528 2.92 -12.40 -20.27
CA TYR A 528 3.28 -13.66 -19.60
C TYR A 528 2.50 -14.87 -20.12
N GLU A 529 1.27 -14.68 -20.62
CA GLU A 529 0.55 -15.76 -21.31
C GLU A 529 1.23 -16.15 -22.62
N THR A 530 1.65 -15.17 -23.44
CA THR A 530 2.39 -15.41 -24.67
C THR A 530 3.74 -16.07 -24.37
N THR A 531 4.46 -15.60 -23.37
CA THR A 531 5.72 -16.20 -22.90
C THR A 531 5.50 -17.65 -22.51
N THR A 532 4.42 -17.97 -21.77
CA THR A 532 4.04 -19.34 -21.42
C THR A 532 3.77 -20.18 -22.67
N GLY A 533 3.03 -19.65 -23.65
CA GLY A 533 2.79 -20.31 -24.93
C GLY A 533 4.08 -20.65 -25.67
N TYR A 534 5.04 -19.73 -25.70
CA TYR A 534 6.36 -19.96 -26.31
C TYR A 534 7.16 -21.05 -25.59
N PHE A 535 7.04 -21.14 -24.27
CA PHE A 535 7.65 -22.24 -23.53
C PHE A 535 6.99 -23.59 -23.83
N LEU A 536 5.66 -23.63 -23.98
CA LEU A 536 4.97 -24.86 -24.41
C LEU A 536 5.47 -25.34 -25.77
N GLU A 537 5.54 -24.45 -26.77
CA GLU A 537 6.04 -24.76 -28.11
C GLU A 537 7.50 -25.28 -28.08
N ALA A 538 8.35 -24.62 -27.28
CA ALA A 538 9.76 -24.96 -27.20
C ALA A 538 9.99 -26.28 -26.44
N ALA A 539 9.24 -26.53 -25.37
CA ALA A 539 9.28 -27.75 -24.58
C ALA A 539 8.79 -28.96 -25.38
N ALA A 540 7.70 -28.81 -26.16
CA ALA A 540 7.22 -29.84 -27.07
C ALA A 540 8.32 -30.28 -28.07
N LYS A 541 9.01 -29.28 -28.67
CA LYS A 541 10.12 -29.52 -29.61
C LYS A 541 11.33 -30.18 -28.94
N ALA A 542 11.60 -29.83 -27.68
CA ALA A 542 12.71 -30.39 -26.91
C ALA A 542 12.37 -31.77 -26.29
N GLY A 543 11.09 -32.16 -26.25
CA GLY A 543 10.60 -33.39 -25.62
C GLY A 543 10.64 -33.37 -24.08
N ILE A 544 10.68 -32.19 -23.48
CA ILE A 544 10.69 -31.97 -22.03
C ILE A 544 9.30 -31.67 -21.49
N GLU A 545 9.13 -31.77 -20.18
CA GLU A 545 7.89 -31.51 -19.49
C GLU A 545 7.76 -30.03 -19.09
N VAL A 546 6.52 -29.52 -19.05
CA VAL A 546 6.20 -28.19 -18.51
C VAL A 546 5.31 -28.36 -17.29
N ILE A 547 5.72 -27.77 -16.17
CA ILE A 547 4.99 -27.80 -14.90
C ILE A 547 4.62 -26.36 -14.55
N VAL A 548 3.32 -26.04 -14.56
CA VAL A 548 2.81 -24.70 -14.22
C VAL A 548 2.39 -24.68 -12.75
N LEU A 549 3.02 -23.83 -11.95
CA LEU A 549 2.62 -23.56 -10.58
C LEU A 549 1.56 -22.45 -10.63
N ASP A 550 0.29 -22.83 -10.54
CA ASP A 550 -0.80 -21.91 -10.84
C ASP A 550 -1.02 -20.85 -9.76
N ARG A 551 -1.49 -19.68 -10.18
CA ARG A 551 -1.70 -18.50 -9.34
C ARG A 551 -3.06 -17.85 -9.62
N PRO A 552 -3.65 -17.11 -8.62
CA PRO A 552 -4.92 -16.44 -8.82
C PRO A 552 -4.88 -15.47 -10.01
N ASN A 553 -5.95 -15.48 -10.80
CA ASN A 553 -6.22 -14.34 -11.67
C ASN A 553 -6.60 -13.16 -10.77
N PRO A 554 -5.85 -12.05 -10.77
CA PRO A 554 -6.02 -10.99 -9.77
C PRO A 554 -7.35 -10.26 -9.88
N ILE A 555 -7.92 -10.21 -11.08
CA ILE A 555 -9.18 -9.51 -11.38
C ILE A 555 -10.37 -10.48 -11.51
N THR A 556 -10.33 -11.59 -10.78
CA THR A 556 -11.30 -12.71 -10.77
C THR A 556 -11.39 -13.51 -12.06
N GLY A 557 -11.75 -14.77 -11.94
CA GLY A 557 -12.02 -15.65 -13.09
C GLY A 557 -13.48 -15.65 -13.55
N SER A 558 -14.39 -14.94 -12.87
CA SER A 558 -15.82 -14.96 -13.19
C SER A 558 -16.20 -14.10 -14.38
N PHE A 559 -15.46 -13.04 -14.65
CA PHE A 559 -15.79 -12.11 -15.73
C PHE A 559 -14.95 -12.39 -16.97
N VAL A 560 -15.65 -12.44 -18.11
CA VAL A 560 -15.06 -12.51 -19.45
C VAL A 560 -15.64 -11.35 -20.24
N GLN A 561 -14.80 -10.42 -20.68
CA GLN A 561 -15.29 -9.14 -21.21
C GLN A 561 -14.49 -8.71 -22.43
N GLY A 562 -15.22 -8.18 -23.41
CA GLY A 562 -14.65 -7.54 -24.59
C GLY A 562 -14.69 -8.38 -25.85
N PRO A 563 -14.31 -7.79 -26.99
CA PRO A 563 -14.29 -8.47 -28.27
C PRO A 563 -13.17 -9.52 -28.33
N VAL A 564 -13.49 -10.71 -28.79
CA VAL A 564 -12.47 -11.72 -29.13
C VAL A 564 -11.62 -11.20 -30.29
N SER A 565 -10.30 -11.29 -30.18
CA SER A 565 -9.37 -10.83 -31.22
C SER A 565 -9.55 -11.59 -32.55
N ASP A 566 -9.12 -10.96 -33.64
CA ASP A 566 -9.24 -11.53 -34.98
C ASP A 566 -8.24 -12.68 -35.17
N GLU A 567 -8.71 -13.76 -35.80
CA GLU A 567 -7.87 -14.92 -36.15
C GLU A 567 -6.76 -14.54 -37.14
N GLY A 568 -5.61 -15.22 -37.00
CA GLY A 568 -4.43 -14.98 -37.87
C GLY A 568 -3.75 -13.63 -37.62
N LYS A 569 -3.99 -13.03 -36.44
CA LYS A 569 -3.36 -11.78 -35.96
C LYS A 569 -2.52 -12.00 -34.71
N GLU A 570 -1.97 -13.23 -34.58
CA GLU A 570 -1.12 -13.55 -33.43
C GLU A 570 0.10 -12.65 -33.34
N SER A 571 0.40 -12.24 -32.14
CA SER A 571 1.55 -11.37 -31.82
C SER A 571 2.03 -11.62 -30.40
N PHE A 572 3.01 -10.87 -29.94
CA PHE A 572 3.48 -11.00 -28.56
C PHE A 572 2.45 -10.50 -27.51
N THR A 573 1.46 -9.73 -27.92
CA THR A 573 0.35 -9.24 -27.09
C THR A 573 -0.99 -9.88 -27.47
N ASN A 574 -0.97 -10.96 -28.27
CA ASN A 574 -2.16 -11.66 -28.76
C ASN A 574 -1.77 -13.07 -29.20
N TYR A 575 -1.55 -13.95 -28.24
CA TYR A 575 -1.08 -15.33 -28.52
C TYR A 575 -2.18 -16.23 -29.09
N PHE A 576 -3.40 -16.02 -28.63
CA PHE A 576 -4.58 -16.79 -29.00
C PHE A 576 -5.78 -15.85 -29.23
N PRO A 577 -6.77 -16.23 -30.11
CA PRO A 577 -8.00 -15.45 -30.27
C PRO A 577 -8.88 -15.49 -29.00
N GLU A 578 -8.74 -14.49 -28.15
CA GLU A 578 -9.43 -14.36 -26.88
C GLU A 578 -9.79 -12.90 -26.56
N PRO A 579 -10.71 -12.63 -25.61
CA PRO A 579 -11.09 -11.28 -25.24
C PRO A 579 -10.01 -10.59 -24.37
N PRO A 580 -10.00 -9.25 -24.29
CA PRO A 580 -9.10 -8.50 -23.44
C PRO A 580 -9.11 -8.93 -21.96
N ARG A 581 -10.26 -9.34 -21.42
CA ARG A 581 -10.41 -9.95 -20.09
C ARG A 581 -10.90 -11.38 -20.26
N HIS A 582 -9.99 -12.34 -20.15
CA HIS A 582 -10.25 -13.77 -20.48
C HIS A 582 -10.83 -14.57 -19.30
N GLY A 583 -10.63 -14.12 -18.04
CA GLY A 583 -11.18 -14.77 -16.84
C GLY A 583 -10.59 -16.16 -16.56
N MET A 584 -9.33 -16.41 -16.93
CA MET A 584 -8.62 -17.68 -16.73
C MET A 584 -7.35 -17.47 -15.93
N THR A 585 -6.86 -18.52 -15.28
CA THR A 585 -5.52 -18.56 -14.68
C THR A 585 -4.47 -18.96 -15.72
N LEU A 586 -3.19 -18.72 -15.41
CA LEU A 586 -2.11 -19.07 -16.33
C LEU A 586 -2.04 -20.59 -16.59
N GLY A 587 -2.35 -21.42 -15.56
CA GLY A 587 -2.43 -22.88 -15.71
C GLY A 587 -3.59 -23.32 -16.63
N GLU A 588 -4.74 -22.65 -16.54
CA GLU A 588 -5.90 -22.89 -17.43
C GLU A 588 -5.57 -22.48 -18.88
N LEU A 589 -4.95 -21.29 -19.08
CA LEU A 589 -4.48 -20.84 -20.39
C LEU A 589 -3.44 -21.79 -21.00
N ALA A 590 -2.47 -22.27 -20.21
CA ALA A 590 -1.47 -23.21 -20.70
C ALA A 590 -2.11 -24.51 -21.24
N LYS A 591 -3.15 -25.04 -20.57
CA LYS A 591 -3.91 -26.21 -21.05
C LYS A 591 -4.68 -25.91 -22.33
N MET A 592 -5.35 -24.75 -22.37
CA MET A 592 -6.12 -24.30 -23.55
C MET A 592 -5.19 -24.11 -24.76
N PHE A 593 -4.10 -23.38 -24.62
CA PHE A 593 -3.15 -23.13 -25.70
C PHE A 593 -2.54 -24.44 -26.23
N ASN A 594 -2.15 -25.35 -25.32
CA ASN A 594 -1.58 -26.63 -25.69
C ASN A 594 -2.53 -27.46 -26.56
N HIS A 595 -3.83 -27.47 -26.21
CA HIS A 595 -4.83 -28.24 -26.95
C HIS A 595 -5.26 -27.54 -28.23
N GLU A 596 -5.71 -26.29 -28.15
CA GLU A 596 -6.33 -25.55 -29.27
C GLU A 596 -5.32 -25.23 -30.39
N ARG A 597 -4.06 -24.99 -30.03
CA ARG A 597 -2.98 -24.75 -31.00
C ARG A 597 -2.25 -26.05 -31.42
N HIS A 598 -2.70 -27.22 -30.93
CA HIS A 598 -2.10 -28.54 -31.22
C HIS A 598 -0.59 -28.61 -30.94
N ILE A 599 -0.14 -27.99 -29.84
CA ILE A 599 1.29 -27.86 -29.51
C ILE A 599 1.87 -29.24 -29.14
N GLY A 600 1.13 -30.05 -28.40
CA GLY A 600 1.55 -31.40 -28.00
C GLY A 600 2.61 -31.43 -26.89
N ALA A 601 2.71 -30.37 -26.07
CA ALA A 601 3.55 -30.35 -24.89
C ALA A 601 3.00 -31.26 -23.78
N ARG A 602 3.89 -31.85 -22.98
CA ARG A 602 3.51 -32.54 -21.75
C ARG A 602 3.35 -31.49 -20.65
N VAL A 603 2.10 -31.17 -20.32
CA VAL A 603 1.77 -30.12 -19.36
C VAL A 603 1.16 -30.70 -18.11
N GLU A 604 1.76 -30.39 -16.96
CA GLU A 604 1.18 -30.61 -15.64
C GLU A 604 0.90 -29.26 -14.99
N VAL A 605 -0.27 -29.10 -14.36
CA VAL A 605 -0.61 -27.89 -13.61
C VAL A 605 -0.75 -28.26 -12.14
N ILE A 606 0.08 -27.67 -11.30
CA ILE A 606 -0.07 -27.75 -9.86
C ILE A 606 -1.09 -26.71 -9.45
N ALA A 607 -2.30 -27.17 -9.20
CA ALA A 607 -3.45 -26.31 -8.92
C ALA A 607 -3.34 -25.63 -7.55
N MET A 608 -4.00 -24.48 -7.44
CA MET A 608 -4.19 -23.77 -6.16
C MET A 608 -5.19 -24.52 -5.27
N GLU A 609 -5.08 -24.30 -3.96
CA GLU A 609 -6.09 -24.68 -2.99
C GLU A 609 -6.77 -23.44 -2.39
N GLY A 610 -8.09 -23.51 -2.21
CA GLY A 610 -8.88 -22.47 -1.58
C GLY A 610 -9.27 -21.26 -2.46
N TRP A 611 -8.74 -21.15 -3.68
CA TRP A 611 -9.16 -20.12 -4.62
C TRP A 611 -10.46 -20.53 -5.34
N GLN A 612 -11.41 -19.60 -5.36
CA GLN A 612 -12.66 -19.75 -6.12
C GLN A 612 -12.65 -18.75 -7.29
N ARG A 613 -13.32 -19.14 -8.38
CA ARG A 613 -13.35 -18.34 -9.61
C ARG A 613 -13.88 -16.91 -9.40
N GLY A 614 -14.81 -16.71 -8.47
CA GLY A 614 -15.36 -15.40 -8.11
C GLY A 614 -14.45 -14.53 -7.23
N ASP A 615 -13.30 -15.03 -6.83
CA ASP A 615 -12.40 -14.32 -5.94
C ASP A 615 -11.58 -13.26 -6.67
N TRP A 616 -11.61 -12.05 -6.17
CA TRP A 616 -10.63 -11.03 -6.47
C TRP A 616 -9.35 -11.28 -5.66
N PHE A 617 -8.22 -10.73 -6.09
CA PHE A 617 -6.94 -10.97 -5.40
C PHE A 617 -6.99 -10.59 -3.91
N ASP A 618 -7.65 -9.49 -3.56
CA ASP A 618 -7.82 -9.03 -2.17
C ASP A 618 -8.62 -9.99 -1.29
N SER A 619 -9.27 -10.97 -1.88
CA SER A 619 -9.94 -12.03 -1.13
C SER A 619 -9.13 -13.33 -1.04
N THR A 620 -7.90 -13.37 -1.54
CA THR A 620 -7.04 -14.57 -1.49
C THR A 620 -6.26 -14.72 -0.19
N GLY A 621 -6.13 -13.64 0.60
CA GLY A 621 -5.23 -13.63 1.76
C GLY A 621 -3.73 -13.56 1.42
N LEU A 622 -3.38 -13.59 0.13
CA LEU A 622 -2.01 -13.45 -0.34
C LEU A 622 -1.58 -11.96 -0.33
N GLY A 623 -0.31 -11.71 -0.09
CA GLY A 623 0.30 -10.40 -0.28
C GLY A 623 0.35 -10.00 -1.75
N TRP A 624 0.04 -8.73 -2.06
CA TRP A 624 0.21 -8.22 -3.42
C TRP A 624 1.71 -8.07 -3.73
N VAL A 625 2.14 -8.67 -4.81
CA VAL A 625 3.44 -8.42 -5.42
C VAL A 625 3.19 -7.74 -6.75
N ASN A 626 3.84 -6.60 -6.97
CA ASN A 626 3.68 -5.84 -8.21
C ASN A 626 3.98 -6.74 -9.41
N THR A 627 2.99 -6.95 -10.28
CA THR A 627 3.18 -7.81 -11.46
C THR A 627 4.06 -7.12 -12.51
N SER A 628 4.05 -5.78 -12.54
CA SER A 628 4.94 -4.96 -13.34
C SER A 628 5.25 -3.62 -12.63
N PRO A 629 6.21 -2.81 -13.11
CA PRO A 629 6.46 -1.47 -12.57
C PRO A 629 5.25 -0.54 -12.59
N ASN A 630 4.26 -0.83 -13.44
CA ASN A 630 3.05 -0.03 -13.62
C ASN A 630 1.76 -0.75 -13.19
N LEU A 631 1.84 -1.93 -12.53
CA LEU A 631 0.71 -2.63 -11.90
C LEU A 631 1.07 -2.91 -10.45
N ARG A 632 0.84 -1.92 -9.59
CA ARG A 632 1.35 -1.86 -8.21
C ARG A 632 0.28 -2.17 -7.18
N ASP A 633 -0.98 -2.14 -7.60
CA ASP A 633 -2.12 -2.51 -6.76
C ASP A 633 -3.26 -3.12 -7.58
N LEU A 634 -4.28 -3.58 -6.87
CA LEU A 634 -5.43 -4.23 -7.49
C LEU A 634 -6.31 -3.26 -8.30
N ASN A 635 -6.32 -1.97 -8.00
CA ASN A 635 -7.13 -1.00 -8.73
C ASN A 635 -6.52 -0.73 -10.12
N GLU A 636 -5.19 -0.56 -10.17
CA GLU A 636 -4.44 -0.48 -11.42
C GLU A 636 -4.65 -1.74 -12.28
N ALA A 637 -4.52 -2.94 -11.68
CA ALA A 637 -4.78 -4.21 -12.37
C ALA A 637 -6.25 -4.35 -12.82
N THR A 638 -7.21 -3.86 -12.04
CA THR A 638 -8.62 -3.85 -12.41
C THR A 638 -8.87 -3.03 -13.66
N LEU A 639 -8.33 -1.81 -13.72
CA LEU A 639 -8.54 -0.91 -14.85
C LEU A 639 -7.73 -1.28 -16.10
N TYR A 640 -6.67 -2.06 -15.93
CA TYR A 640 -5.72 -2.40 -16.99
C TYR A 640 -6.39 -2.98 -18.25
N PRO A 641 -7.29 -3.98 -18.22
CA PRO A 641 -7.92 -4.53 -19.44
C PRO A 641 -8.67 -3.51 -20.29
N GLY A 642 -9.20 -2.44 -19.68
CA GLY A 642 -9.90 -1.37 -20.36
C GLY A 642 -9.01 -0.23 -20.78
N VAL A 643 -8.29 0.37 -19.82
CA VAL A 643 -7.52 1.59 -20.06
C VAL A 643 -6.28 1.31 -20.91
N ALA A 644 -5.63 0.15 -20.77
CA ALA A 644 -4.47 -0.17 -21.60
C ALA A 644 -4.81 -0.32 -23.10
N MET A 645 -6.07 -0.60 -23.46
CA MET A 645 -6.42 -0.67 -24.90
C MET A 645 -6.10 0.62 -25.69
N ILE A 646 -6.11 1.78 -25.00
CA ILE A 646 -5.75 3.07 -25.61
C ILE A 646 -4.28 3.46 -25.39
N GLU A 647 -3.49 2.64 -24.72
CA GLU A 647 -2.09 2.94 -24.41
C GLU A 647 -1.21 3.16 -25.66
N GLY A 648 -1.47 2.41 -26.73
CA GLY A 648 -0.75 2.55 -28.00
C GLY A 648 -1.02 3.87 -28.70
N THR A 649 -2.07 4.61 -28.31
CA THR A 649 -2.46 5.88 -28.92
C THR A 649 -1.61 7.05 -28.39
N ASN A 650 -1.95 8.26 -28.82
CA ASN A 650 -1.25 9.47 -28.37
C ASN A 650 -1.87 10.10 -27.11
N VAL A 651 -2.24 9.28 -26.13
CA VAL A 651 -2.61 9.73 -24.78
C VAL A 651 -1.67 9.12 -23.74
N SER A 652 -1.56 9.74 -22.60
CA SER A 652 -0.97 9.13 -21.43
C SER A 652 -2.05 8.34 -20.68
N VAL A 653 -1.76 7.08 -20.37
CA VAL A 653 -2.58 6.23 -19.49
C VAL A 653 -2.03 6.23 -18.06
N GLY A 654 -1.33 7.29 -17.68
CA GLY A 654 -0.79 7.45 -16.33
C GLY A 654 0.54 6.76 -16.05
N ARG A 655 1.16 6.07 -17.02
CA ARG A 655 2.53 5.56 -16.82
C ARG A 655 3.46 6.73 -16.50
N GLY A 656 4.35 6.52 -15.55
CA GLY A 656 5.21 7.60 -15.06
C GLY A 656 4.53 8.52 -14.03
N THR A 657 3.32 8.19 -13.55
CA THR A 657 2.64 8.86 -12.43
C THR A 657 2.51 7.90 -11.23
N ASP A 658 1.92 8.37 -10.14
CA ASP A 658 1.62 7.52 -8.97
C ASP A 658 0.44 6.56 -9.19
N THR A 659 -0.35 6.76 -10.26
CA THR A 659 -1.61 6.06 -10.55
C THR A 659 -1.68 5.62 -12.02
N PRO A 660 -0.78 4.72 -12.49
CA PRO A 660 -0.86 4.17 -13.83
C PRO A 660 -2.23 3.49 -14.05
N PHE A 661 -2.78 3.64 -15.25
CA PHE A 661 -4.09 3.15 -15.66
C PHE A 661 -5.31 3.72 -14.90
N GLU A 662 -5.11 4.48 -13.84
CA GLU A 662 -6.18 5.23 -13.18
C GLU A 662 -6.43 6.61 -13.79
N VAL A 663 -5.49 7.12 -14.57
CA VAL A 663 -5.60 8.43 -15.22
C VAL A 663 -5.39 8.34 -16.72
N VAL A 664 -6.17 9.12 -17.48
CA VAL A 664 -6.06 9.26 -18.92
C VAL A 664 -5.98 10.74 -19.26
N GLY A 665 -4.95 11.15 -20.02
CA GLY A 665 -4.80 12.56 -20.36
C GLY A 665 -3.76 12.85 -21.43
N ALA A 666 -3.75 14.11 -21.89
CA ALA A 666 -2.77 14.63 -22.85
C ALA A 666 -2.67 16.15 -22.71
N PRO A 667 -1.62 16.80 -23.28
CA PRO A 667 -1.49 18.26 -23.28
C PRO A 667 -2.62 18.99 -24.01
N TRP A 668 -3.27 18.34 -24.97
CA TRP A 668 -4.34 18.89 -25.80
C TRP A 668 -5.76 18.60 -25.25
N ILE A 669 -5.90 17.79 -24.18
CA ILE A 669 -7.20 17.49 -23.54
C ILE A 669 -7.58 18.63 -22.59
N GLN A 670 -8.86 18.95 -22.56
CA GLN A 670 -9.49 19.76 -21.52
C GLN A 670 -10.19 18.84 -20.51
N GLY A 671 -9.55 18.58 -19.37
CA GLY A 671 -9.98 17.55 -18.42
C GLY A 671 -11.43 17.70 -17.93
N ARG A 672 -11.92 18.95 -17.74
CA ARG A 672 -13.32 19.20 -17.35
C ARG A 672 -14.33 18.85 -18.44
N GLU A 673 -13.97 19.11 -19.70
CA GLU A 673 -14.82 18.81 -20.86
C GLU A 673 -14.93 17.29 -21.05
N LEU A 674 -13.81 16.59 -21.04
CA LEU A 674 -13.77 15.12 -21.13
C LEU A 674 -14.53 14.45 -19.98
N ALA A 675 -14.33 14.91 -18.74
CA ALA A 675 -15.04 14.38 -17.57
C ALA A 675 -16.55 14.63 -17.68
N ALA A 676 -16.97 15.81 -18.11
CA ALA A 676 -18.39 16.11 -18.30
C ALA A 676 -19.02 15.22 -19.36
N TYR A 677 -18.36 15.01 -20.51
CA TYR A 677 -18.83 14.12 -21.57
C TYR A 677 -18.97 12.68 -21.07
N LEU A 678 -17.90 12.10 -20.51
CA LEU A 678 -17.90 10.72 -20.02
C LEU A 678 -18.92 10.48 -18.88
N ASN A 679 -19.06 11.42 -17.94
CA ASN A 679 -20.06 11.32 -16.88
C ASN A 679 -21.51 11.41 -17.43
N ALA A 680 -21.73 12.20 -18.50
CA ALA A 680 -23.04 12.28 -19.17
C ALA A 680 -23.40 10.97 -19.89
N ARG A 681 -22.42 10.13 -20.24
CA ARG A 681 -22.62 8.78 -20.79
C ARG A 681 -23.27 7.82 -19.79
N MET A 682 -23.22 8.13 -18.48
CA MET A 682 -23.79 7.30 -17.39
C MET A 682 -23.27 5.86 -17.43
N ILE A 683 -21.96 5.69 -17.68
CA ILE A 683 -21.30 4.37 -17.68
C ILE A 683 -21.45 3.77 -16.27
N PRO A 684 -21.97 2.53 -16.13
CA PRO A 684 -22.18 1.93 -14.82
C PRO A 684 -20.90 1.78 -14.02
N SER A 685 -20.98 2.01 -12.73
CA SER A 685 -19.92 1.71 -11.74
C SER A 685 -18.58 2.43 -11.93
N VAL A 686 -18.57 3.50 -12.69
CA VAL A 686 -17.40 4.37 -12.87
C VAL A 686 -17.79 5.85 -12.81
N ARG A 687 -16.84 6.69 -12.38
CA ARG A 687 -16.95 8.16 -12.47
C ARG A 687 -15.62 8.71 -12.94
N PHE A 688 -15.68 9.86 -13.60
CA PHE A 688 -14.53 10.55 -14.16
C PHE A 688 -14.35 11.89 -13.49
N VAL A 689 -13.19 12.10 -12.88
CA VAL A 689 -12.85 13.32 -12.17
C VAL A 689 -11.77 14.07 -12.94
N PRO A 690 -11.96 15.37 -13.26
CA PRO A 690 -10.92 16.12 -13.94
C PRO A 690 -9.62 16.14 -13.15
N ILE A 691 -8.50 15.90 -13.82
CA ILE A 691 -7.17 15.90 -13.18
C ILE A 691 -6.16 16.64 -14.06
N VAL A 692 -5.12 17.13 -13.39
CA VAL A 692 -3.89 17.65 -14.03
C VAL A 692 -2.74 16.84 -13.49
N PHE A 693 -1.87 16.35 -14.37
CA PHE A 693 -0.70 15.56 -13.99
C PHE A 693 0.45 15.78 -14.99
N THR A 694 1.64 15.40 -14.56
CA THR A 694 2.85 15.43 -15.40
C THR A 694 3.54 14.08 -15.31
N PRO A 695 3.47 13.22 -16.34
CA PRO A 695 4.15 11.94 -16.29
C PRO A 695 5.66 12.13 -16.32
N SER A 696 6.40 11.26 -15.63
CA SER A 696 7.88 11.29 -15.64
C SER A 696 8.49 10.36 -16.69
N SER A 697 7.67 9.50 -17.31
CA SER A 697 8.08 8.55 -18.35
C SER A 697 6.92 8.27 -19.30
N SER A 698 7.16 7.55 -20.42
CA SER A 698 6.17 7.22 -21.44
C SER A 698 5.65 8.44 -22.20
N ASN A 699 4.42 8.39 -22.71
CA ASN A 699 3.82 9.48 -23.48
C ASN A 699 3.77 10.77 -22.64
N PHE A 700 4.24 11.88 -23.23
CA PHE A 700 4.27 13.22 -22.62
C PHE A 700 5.12 13.34 -21.35
N ALA A 701 6.21 12.56 -21.26
CA ALA A 701 7.16 12.66 -20.14
C ALA A 701 7.65 14.10 -19.96
N GLY A 702 7.44 14.66 -18.76
CA GLY A 702 7.80 16.05 -18.42
C GLY A 702 6.82 17.12 -18.90
N GLU A 703 5.77 16.77 -19.63
CA GLU A 703 4.76 17.70 -20.12
C GLU A 703 3.52 17.73 -19.21
N ARG A 704 2.93 18.90 -19.02
CA ARG A 704 1.69 19.05 -18.29
C ARG A 704 0.51 18.52 -19.10
N CYS A 705 -0.15 17.50 -18.60
CA CYS A 705 -1.35 16.93 -19.17
C CYS A 705 -2.58 17.32 -18.35
N GLU A 706 -3.70 17.52 -19.05
CA GLU A 706 -5.03 17.52 -18.43
C GLU A 706 -5.77 16.26 -18.87
N GLY A 707 -6.71 15.80 -18.06
CA GLY A 707 -7.46 14.59 -18.36
C GLY A 707 -8.42 14.21 -17.26
N VAL A 708 -8.66 12.91 -17.13
CA VAL A 708 -9.58 12.34 -16.15
C VAL A 708 -8.90 11.28 -15.29
N ASN A 709 -9.25 11.27 -14.00
CA ASN A 709 -9.06 10.11 -13.14
C ASN A 709 -10.30 9.22 -13.26
N VAL A 710 -10.08 7.92 -13.46
CA VAL A 710 -11.10 6.89 -13.63
C VAL A 710 -11.37 6.27 -12.26
N MET A 711 -12.47 6.66 -11.63
CA MET A 711 -12.87 6.17 -10.30
C MET A 711 -13.81 4.98 -10.42
N VAL A 712 -13.36 3.80 -10.04
CA VAL A 712 -14.20 2.60 -9.95
C VAL A 712 -15.08 2.70 -8.70
N LEU A 713 -16.40 2.65 -8.89
CA LEU A 713 -17.39 2.66 -7.81
C LEU A 713 -17.76 1.23 -7.39
N ASP A 714 -17.91 0.31 -8.37
CA ASP A 714 -18.16 -1.10 -8.12
C ASP A 714 -17.49 -1.95 -9.21
N ARG A 715 -16.40 -2.60 -8.86
CA ARG A 715 -15.64 -3.47 -9.77
C ARG A 715 -16.37 -4.74 -10.21
N ASN A 716 -17.45 -5.14 -9.48
CA ASN A 716 -18.20 -6.35 -9.82
C ASN A 716 -19.25 -6.13 -10.91
N THR A 717 -19.57 -4.87 -11.20
CA THR A 717 -20.58 -4.51 -12.20
C THR A 717 -20.01 -3.67 -13.35
N LEU A 718 -18.73 -3.25 -13.25
CA LEU A 718 -18.05 -2.51 -14.31
C LEU A 718 -17.63 -3.45 -15.44
N ASP A 719 -18.06 -3.18 -16.67
CA ASP A 719 -17.47 -3.79 -17.86
C ASP A 719 -16.21 -3.02 -18.28
N LEU A 720 -15.06 -3.65 -18.07
CA LEU A 720 -13.75 -3.03 -18.30
C LEU A 720 -13.45 -2.85 -19.79
N ALA A 721 -13.89 -3.79 -20.63
CA ALA A 721 -13.66 -3.69 -22.06
C ALA A 721 -14.56 -2.64 -22.71
N GLU A 722 -15.84 -2.55 -22.29
CA GLU A 722 -16.75 -1.48 -22.69
C GLU A 722 -16.20 -0.12 -22.25
N LEU A 723 -15.64 -0.02 -21.03
CA LEU A 723 -14.97 1.20 -20.56
C LEU A 723 -13.86 1.66 -21.50
N GLY A 724 -13.02 0.74 -21.98
CA GLY A 724 -11.96 1.06 -22.94
C GLY A 724 -12.48 1.63 -24.26
N VAL A 725 -13.57 1.03 -24.78
CA VAL A 725 -14.25 1.51 -26.00
C VAL A 725 -14.94 2.86 -25.76
N GLU A 726 -15.58 3.07 -24.59
CA GLU A 726 -16.18 4.36 -24.20
C GLU A 726 -15.11 5.48 -24.13
N LEU A 727 -13.93 5.19 -23.55
CA LEU A 727 -12.81 6.13 -23.50
C LEU A 727 -12.31 6.48 -24.91
N ALA A 728 -12.09 5.48 -25.77
CA ALA A 728 -11.62 5.70 -27.14
C ALA A 728 -12.63 6.50 -27.97
N SER A 729 -13.92 6.13 -27.87
CA SER A 729 -15.00 6.82 -28.56
C SER A 729 -15.17 8.26 -28.07
N ALA A 730 -15.09 8.50 -26.76
CA ALA A 730 -15.15 9.84 -26.20
C ALA A 730 -14.00 10.72 -26.69
N LEU A 731 -12.75 10.21 -26.66
CA LEU A 731 -11.59 10.92 -27.16
C LEU A 731 -11.70 11.22 -28.67
N HIS A 732 -12.16 10.25 -29.46
CA HIS A 732 -12.37 10.41 -30.89
C HIS A 732 -13.47 11.43 -31.22
N HIS A 733 -14.54 11.45 -30.43
CA HIS A 733 -15.68 12.37 -30.62
C HIS A 733 -15.34 13.80 -30.19
N VAL A 734 -14.73 13.97 -29.01
CA VAL A 734 -14.45 15.30 -28.43
C VAL A 734 -13.22 15.94 -29.07
N TYR A 735 -12.22 15.14 -29.44
CA TYR A 735 -10.92 15.61 -29.98
C TYR A 735 -10.56 14.95 -31.33
N PRO A 736 -11.40 15.05 -32.36
CA PRO A 736 -11.24 14.29 -33.62
C PRO A 736 -9.99 14.68 -34.42
N ASN A 737 -9.43 15.87 -34.18
CA ASN A 737 -8.24 16.35 -34.87
C ASN A 737 -6.94 16.03 -34.15
N ASP A 738 -7.01 15.76 -32.86
CA ASP A 738 -5.86 15.57 -31.98
C ASP A 738 -5.63 14.10 -31.63
N PHE A 739 -6.70 13.34 -31.38
CA PHE A 739 -6.62 11.93 -30.97
C PHE A 739 -6.27 11.00 -32.16
N ARG A 740 -5.33 10.09 -31.93
CA ARG A 740 -4.84 9.10 -32.92
C ARG A 740 -5.39 7.71 -32.63
N LEU A 741 -6.65 7.48 -32.96
CA LEU A 741 -7.40 6.24 -32.69
C LEU A 741 -6.75 4.99 -33.30
N GLU A 742 -6.12 5.10 -34.49
CA GLU A 742 -5.60 3.98 -35.29
C GLU A 742 -4.62 3.07 -34.51
N ARG A 743 -3.90 3.62 -33.56
CA ARG A 743 -2.94 2.87 -32.74
C ARG A 743 -3.58 2.00 -31.68
N MET A 744 -4.87 2.15 -31.40
CA MET A 744 -5.62 1.24 -30.54
C MET A 744 -5.68 -0.18 -31.13
N ALA A 745 -5.62 -0.30 -32.44
CA ALA A 745 -5.66 -1.57 -33.17
C ALA A 745 -4.57 -2.55 -32.71
N ASP A 746 -3.42 -2.06 -32.22
CA ASP A 746 -2.28 -2.89 -31.80
C ASP A 746 -2.61 -3.78 -30.58
N LEU A 747 -3.47 -3.33 -29.66
CA LEU A 747 -3.89 -4.06 -28.47
C LEU A 747 -5.32 -4.59 -28.56
N LEU A 748 -6.23 -3.86 -29.19
CA LEU A 748 -7.61 -4.32 -29.39
C LEU A 748 -7.68 -5.54 -30.30
N VAL A 749 -6.92 -5.54 -31.41
CA VAL A 749 -6.81 -6.60 -32.42
C VAL A 749 -8.18 -7.08 -32.91
N ASN A 750 -9.11 -6.13 -33.15
CA ASN A 750 -10.43 -6.42 -33.69
C ASN A 750 -10.84 -5.33 -34.69
N GLN A 751 -10.79 -5.67 -35.97
CA GLN A 751 -11.01 -4.73 -37.08
C GLN A 751 -12.45 -4.17 -37.07
N LYS A 752 -13.45 -5.01 -36.79
CA LYS A 752 -14.85 -4.59 -36.78
C LYS A 752 -15.13 -3.54 -35.72
N VAL A 753 -14.57 -3.71 -34.52
CA VAL A 753 -14.70 -2.73 -33.44
C VAL A 753 -13.98 -1.43 -33.78
N MET A 754 -12.81 -1.49 -34.39
CA MET A 754 -12.10 -0.29 -34.85
C MET A 754 -12.88 0.50 -35.89
N GLU A 755 -13.52 -0.19 -36.85
CA GLU A 755 -14.36 0.43 -37.87
C GLU A 755 -15.59 1.10 -37.25
N ALA A 756 -16.25 0.43 -36.28
CA ALA A 756 -17.42 0.95 -35.60
C ALA A 756 -17.10 2.21 -34.75
N ILE A 757 -15.98 2.21 -34.01
CA ILE A 757 -15.54 3.41 -33.27
C ILE A 757 -15.23 4.56 -34.24
N THR A 758 -14.55 4.26 -35.35
CA THR A 758 -14.21 5.26 -36.38
C THR A 758 -15.47 5.84 -37.04
N ALA A 759 -16.52 5.01 -37.21
CA ALA A 759 -17.80 5.45 -37.74
C ALA A 759 -18.65 6.25 -36.73
N GLY A 760 -18.21 6.34 -35.47
CA GLY A 760 -18.92 7.04 -34.40
C GLY A 760 -20.13 6.28 -33.88
N GLU A 761 -20.14 4.95 -33.98
CA GLU A 761 -21.20 4.13 -33.41
C GLU A 761 -21.21 4.20 -31.86
N ASP A 762 -22.38 4.05 -31.27
CA ASP A 762 -22.51 4.08 -29.81
C ASP A 762 -21.75 2.89 -29.17
N PRO A 763 -20.84 3.11 -28.21
CA PRO A 763 -20.08 2.06 -27.55
C PRO A 763 -20.90 0.88 -27.02
N ARG A 764 -22.10 1.14 -26.51
CA ARG A 764 -23.00 0.09 -26.01
C ARG A 764 -23.46 -0.82 -27.14
N ARG A 765 -23.76 -0.24 -28.32
CA ARG A 765 -24.09 -1.02 -29.50
C ARG A 765 -22.89 -1.85 -29.97
N ILE A 766 -21.71 -1.26 -29.97
CA ILE A 766 -20.47 -1.98 -30.29
C ILE A 766 -20.29 -3.17 -29.33
N ALA A 767 -20.59 -2.96 -28.04
CA ALA A 767 -20.52 -4.03 -27.03
C ALA A 767 -21.56 -5.14 -27.24
N GLU A 768 -22.77 -4.80 -27.73
CA GLU A 768 -23.78 -5.81 -28.11
C GLU A 768 -23.27 -6.68 -29.27
N ASP A 769 -22.61 -6.09 -30.25
CA ASP A 769 -22.19 -6.76 -31.49
C ASP A 769 -21.11 -7.83 -31.29
N TRP A 770 -20.26 -7.72 -30.27
CA TRP A 770 -19.25 -8.75 -30.01
C TRP A 770 -19.74 -9.91 -29.15
N GLN A 771 -20.93 -9.82 -28.54
CA GLN A 771 -21.42 -10.80 -27.56
C GLN A 771 -21.47 -12.23 -28.12
N LYS A 772 -21.77 -12.41 -29.40
CA LYS A 772 -21.83 -13.75 -29.99
C LYS A 772 -20.47 -14.46 -29.91
N ARG A 773 -19.38 -13.81 -30.38
CA ARG A 773 -18.03 -14.40 -30.34
C ARG A 773 -17.51 -14.55 -28.92
N LEU A 774 -17.88 -13.62 -28.03
CA LEU A 774 -17.56 -13.70 -26.62
C LEU A 774 -18.18 -14.94 -25.97
N ASN A 775 -19.45 -15.21 -26.24
CA ASN A 775 -20.15 -16.41 -25.74
C ASN A 775 -19.56 -17.72 -26.30
N GLU A 776 -19.10 -17.73 -27.56
CA GLU A 776 -18.37 -18.84 -28.14
C GLU A 776 -17.07 -19.11 -27.38
N PHE A 777 -16.30 -18.07 -27.05
CA PHE A 777 -15.08 -18.19 -26.23
C PHE A 777 -15.40 -18.64 -24.79
N VAL A 778 -16.47 -18.13 -24.18
CA VAL A 778 -16.91 -18.58 -22.85
C VAL A 778 -17.18 -20.07 -22.85
N GLY A 779 -17.88 -20.60 -23.86
CA GLY A 779 -18.11 -22.04 -24.01
C GLY A 779 -16.83 -22.85 -24.28
N LEU A 780 -15.88 -22.30 -25.05
CA LEU A 780 -14.59 -22.92 -25.29
C LEU A 780 -13.78 -23.07 -24.00
N ARG A 781 -13.60 -21.99 -23.24
CA ARG A 781 -12.78 -21.97 -22.02
C ARG A 781 -13.27 -22.94 -20.94
N GLU A 782 -14.60 -23.23 -20.87
CA GLU A 782 -15.19 -24.14 -19.88
C GLU A 782 -14.52 -25.52 -19.87
N ASN A 783 -13.97 -25.97 -21.03
CA ASN A 783 -13.28 -27.24 -21.15
C ASN A 783 -11.93 -27.28 -20.41
N TYR A 784 -11.39 -26.14 -20.02
CA TYR A 784 -10.04 -26.00 -19.46
C TYR A 784 -10.03 -25.50 -18.02
N LEU A 785 -11.18 -25.10 -17.47
CA LEU A 785 -11.28 -24.54 -16.13
C LEU A 785 -10.93 -25.57 -15.06
N LEU A 786 -10.08 -25.19 -14.13
CA LEU A 786 -9.61 -26.00 -13.01
C LEU A 786 -10.36 -25.70 -11.71
N TYR A 787 -10.90 -24.50 -11.60
CA TYR A 787 -11.53 -23.98 -10.39
C TYR A 787 -13.02 -23.66 -10.63
N LYS A 788 -13.82 -23.75 -9.54
CA LYS A 788 -15.27 -23.50 -9.58
C LYS A 788 -15.59 -22.04 -9.28
#